data_e73113d4a5be679cdce10e4cf0ee87c3
#
_entry.id   e73113d4a5be679cdce10e4cf0ee87c3
#
_cell.length_a   1.000
_cell.length_b   1.000
_cell.length_c   1.000
_cell.angle_alpha   90.00
_cell.angle_beta   90.00
_cell.angle_gamma   90.00
#
_symmetry.space_group_name_H-M   'P 1'
#
loop_
_entity.id
_entity.type
_entity.pdbx_description
1 polymer ?
#
loop_
_entity_poly.entity_id
_entity_poly.type
_entity_poly.pdbx_seq_one_letter_code
_entity_poly.pdbx_strand_id
1 'polypeptide(L)'
;MSDTLPAHARAVIVGGGVIGTSIAYHLAHLGWKDIVLLERDRLTSGTTWHAAGLIASAGMSSETLLWSQQYSRSLYERLEQETGLSTGFARIGHLHLATNATRRETQRREMNFARSQGLDKFEVSPREIRDMFPFVETAGLVSGMYTPSDGRANPVDVTMSLAKGARMRGVQILEGVQVTDFLMTNQRITGVCTAQGDIHADVVVLAAGMWSRQLGARIGVSVPLQAAEHYYLLTEPIDGVHNRLPVVEDPDSYVYVREENSGLLFGLFEPLAASWSPRGVPDDASFLALPPDWERMTPFLEQAFKRFPVMNSTGIKTFFCGPESFTPDGSFLMGESPEVDGLFVASGLNSLGILSAGGMGRLMAEMIVHGNASQDTTRIALTRTQPHESTRAFLAERIPHTLGYIFNHAGLPNYKHKSARNVRRLALHDRYAARSAYFVSLSGWEVPYWFSQDGGNPPVEYTYERQPWFHYSAQEHRATRESVALFDKTFMGKLLVQGRDAERVLNRVSANSVSIPIGRNIYTQWLNHQGCIIADLTITRLGEQEYLLVTGDILQRVTTSWMRRNTLPGEQCTVADVTSAYTLLSLQGPRSRELLQAITGSDLSTERVPFRASCEVEIGFARVLLVRVTYMGELGYELYIPTEYSHTAYDALVEGIESLGVKAVHAGLMALESLRLEKGYRDFAVDIDNTDTPLEAGLGFVVDLNKESFIGRDALVAQKAQGALRKRLVQFLLQDPGPLLRGMEPILCDGVYCGYIRAGAFGHTLGASVGLGVIDLEAGITADLLRSRRFEIEVNDQRLSATASLAPLYDPRSERIRE
;
A
#
# COMPACT_ATOMS: atom_id res chain seq x y z
N MET A 1 -5.85 34.61 22.71
CA MET A 1 -5.40 34.77 21.31
C MET A 1 -6.60 35.35 20.58
N SER A 2 -6.41 36.25 19.61
CA SER A 2 -7.52 36.92 18.92
C SER A 2 -8.29 35.86 18.10
N ASP A 3 -9.63 35.88 18.21
CA ASP A 3 -10.53 35.05 17.38
C ASP A 3 -10.66 35.58 15.94
N THR A 4 -9.75 36.48 15.53
CA THR A 4 -9.76 37.05 14.18
C THR A 4 -9.05 36.17 13.19
N LEU A 5 -9.65 36.02 12.02
CA LEU A 5 -9.08 35.27 10.88
C LEU A 5 -7.76 35.92 10.46
N PRO A 6 -6.63 35.19 10.43
CA PRO A 6 -5.36 35.73 9.94
C PRO A 6 -5.38 35.80 8.41
N ALA A 7 -4.78 36.86 7.84
CA ALA A 7 -4.65 36.98 6.39
C ALA A 7 -3.63 36.00 5.78
N HIS A 8 -2.67 35.54 6.58
CA HIS A 8 -1.59 34.64 6.15
C HIS A 8 -1.30 33.59 7.20
N ALA A 9 -0.96 32.39 6.75
CA ALA A 9 -0.48 31.27 7.56
C ALA A 9 0.62 30.53 6.79
N ARG A 10 1.52 29.86 7.51
CA ARG A 10 2.44 28.92 6.88
C ARG A 10 1.74 27.63 6.49
N ALA A 11 0.85 27.17 7.34
CA ALA A 11 0.01 26.00 7.03
C ALA A 11 -1.44 26.24 7.47
N VAL A 12 -2.39 25.89 6.61
CA VAL A 12 -3.81 25.82 6.94
C VAL A 12 -4.26 24.36 6.96
N ILE A 13 -4.83 23.92 8.07
CA ILE A 13 -5.40 22.56 8.22
C ILE A 13 -6.92 22.69 8.18
N VAL A 14 -7.55 21.99 7.24
CA VAL A 14 -9.01 22.00 7.02
C VAL A 14 -9.63 20.77 7.65
N GLY A 15 -10.30 20.96 8.80
CA GLY A 15 -10.98 19.91 9.57
C GLY A 15 -10.40 19.70 10.96
N GLY A 16 -11.27 19.79 11.98
CA GLY A 16 -10.97 19.69 13.41
C GLY A 16 -11.24 18.30 14.01
N GLY A 17 -11.21 17.24 13.22
CA GLY A 17 -11.24 15.87 13.69
C GLY A 17 -9.90 15.41 14.27
N VAL A 18 -9.84 14.15 14.74
CA VAL A 18 -8.65 13.59 15.39
C VAL A 18 -7.39 13.68 14.52
N ILE A 19 -7.50 13.48 13.18
CA ILE A 19 -6.32 13.54 12.31
C ILE A 19 -5.85 14.97 12.07
N GLY A 20 -6.75 15.94 11.88
CA GLY A 20 -6.37 17.34 11.69
C GLY A 20 -5.73 17.93 12.93
N THR A 21 -6.27 17.66 14.12
CA THR A 21 -5.67 18.10 15.41
C THR A 21 -4.33 17.43 15.68
N SER A 22 -4.19 16.16 15.29
CA SER A 22 -2.90 15.44 15.39
C SER A 22 -1.83 16.05 14.47
N ILE A 23 -2.17 16.38 13.22
CA ILE A 23 -1.25 17.06 12.29
C ILE A 23 -0.83 18.41 12.84
N ALA A 24 -1.79 19.20 13.33
CA ALA A 24 -1.52 20.50 13.96
C ALA A 24 -0.56 20.40 15.14
N TYR A 25 -0.79 19.41 16.02
CA TYR A 25 0.08 19.12 17.17
C TYR A 25 1.49 18.78 16.73
N HIS A 26 1.65 17.89 15.73
CA HIS A 26 2.97 17.43 15.29
C HIS A 26 3.74 18.49 14.48
N LEU A 27 3.09 19.28 13.63
CA LEU A 27 3.73 20.41 12.94
C LEU A 27 4.32 21.40 13.94
N ALA A 28 3.54 21.77 14.97
CA ALA A 28 4.01 22.66 16.03
C ALA A 28 5.14 22.02 16.86
N HIS A 29 5.09 20.70 17.08
CA HIS A 29 6.14 19.95 17.77
C HIS A 29 7.46 19.90 16.98
N LEU A 30 7.37 19.87 15.64
CA LEU A 30 8.52 19.97 14.74
C LEU A 30 9.00 21.41 14.53
N GLY A 31 8.48 22.37 15.33
CA GLY A 31 8.95 23.75 15.38
C GLY A 31 8.31 24.68 14.35
N TRP A 32 7.33 24.23 13.58
CA TRP A 32 6.59 25.14 12.69
C TRP A 32 5.75 26.14 13.48
N LYS A 33 5.66 27.34 12.93
CA LYS A 33 4.85 28.47 13.45
C LYS A 33 3.83 28.90 12.41
N ASP A 34 2.93 29.80 12.80
CA ASP A 34 1.90 30.35 11.92
C ASP A 34 1.04 29.24 11.28
N ILE A 35 0.59 28.31 12.13
CA ILE A 35 -0.30 27.21 11.77
C ILE A 35 -1.72 27.57 12.16
N VAL A 36 -2.64 27.43 11.24
CA VAL A 36 -4.09 27.65 11.46
C VAL A 36 -4.85 26.36 11.19
N LEU A 37 -5.70 25.95 12.12
CA LEU A 37 -6.66 24.87 11.91
C LEU A 37 -8.05 25.47 11.84
N LEU A 38 -8.79 25.16 10.79
CA LEU A 38 -10.16 25.62 10.55
C LEU A 38 -11.13 24.45 10.70
N GLU A 39 -12.09 24.61 11.58
CA GLU A 39 -13.21 23.69 11.73
C GLU A 39 -14.53 24.43 11.47
N ARG A 40 -15.37 23.87 10.60
CA ARG A 40 -16.61 24.54 10.17
C ARG A 40 -17.68 24.66 11.26
N ASP A 41 -17.67 23.72 12.24
CA ASP A 41 -18.61 23.75 13.39
C ASP A 41 -17.78 23.68 14.68
N ARG A 42 -17.67 22.53 15.31
CA ARG A 42 -16.90 22.30 16.54
C ARG A 42 -15.88 21.17 16.31
N LEU A 43 -14.80 21.22 17.06
CA LEU A 43 -13.87 20.09 17.06
C LEU A 43 -14.63 18.79 17.30
N THR A 44 -14.25 17.74 16.60
CA THR A 44 -14.84 16.38 16.66
C THR A 44 -16.18 16.18 15.94
N SER A 45 -16.86 17.21 15.48
CA SER A 45 -18.25 17.17 14.96
C SER A 45 -18.48 16.25 13.75
N GLY A 46 -17.43 15.77 13.08
CA GLY A 46 -17.51 14.76 12.00
C GLY A 46 -17.66 13.35 12.56
N THR A 47 -16.84 12.40 12.08
CA THR A 47 -16.84 10.99 12.51
C THR A 47 -16.24 10.79 13.90
N THR A 48 -15.35 11.68 14.36
CA THR A 48 -14.56 11.48 15.57
C THR A 48 -15.40 11.30 16.84
N TRP A 49 -16.50 12.06 17.01
CA TRP A 49 -17.29 12.06 18.25
C TRP A 49 -17.97 10.73 18.55
N HIS A 50 -18.31 9.96 17.52
CA HIS A 50 -19.04 8.70 17.68
C HIS A 50 -18.16 7.45 17.49
N ALA A 51 -16.85 7.63 17.34
CA ALA A 51 -15.93 6.49 17.19
C ALA A 51 -15.90 5.65 18.48
N ALA A 52 -15.82 4.34 18.35
CA ALA A 52 -15.83 3.41 19.49
C ALA A 52 -14.60 3.51 20.39
N GLY A 53 -13.52 4.12 19.93
CA GLY A 53 -12.34 4.40 20.74
C GLY A 53 -11.46 3.17 21.04
N LEU A 54 -11.52 2.13 20.25
CA LEU A 54 -10.66 0.96 20.38
C LEU A 54 -9.21 1.33 20.09
N ILE A 55 -8.31 0.86 20.93
CA ILE A 55 -6.86 0.86 20.70
C ILE A 55 -6.46 -0.61 20.64
N ALA A 56 -6.74 -1.20 19.48
CA ALA A 56 -6.61 -2.64 19.21
C ALA A 56 -5.66 -2.86 18.03
N SER A 57 -4.52 -3.48 18.27
CA SER A 57 -3.45 -3.69 17.28
C SER A 57 -3.55 -5.03 16.54
N ALA A 58 -4.77 -5.55 16.33
CA ALA A 58 -5.01 -6.77 15.57
C ALA A 58 -5.16 -6.50 14.07
N GLY A 59 -4.90 -7.52 13.25
CA GLY A 59 -5.05 -7.46 11.80
C GLY A 59 -4.02 -6.60 11.08
N MET A 60 -2.88 -6.29 11.71
CA MET A 60 -1.88 -5.40 11.16
C MET A 60 -0.94 -6.12 10.20
N SER A 61 -0.96 -5.70 8.95
CA SER A 61 -0.19 -6.29 7.86
C SER A 61 0.95 -5.41 7.34
N SER A 62 1.32 -4.35 8.07
CA SER A 62 2.45 -3.49 7.70
C SER A 62 3.19 -2.93 8.90
N GLU A 63 4.50 -2.78 8.78
CA GLU A 63 5.38 -2.15 9.77
C GLU A 63 4.89 -0.74 10.13
N THR A 64 4.54 0.06 9.13
CA THR A 64 4.06 1.44 9.32
C THR A 64 2.79 1.52 10.13
N LEU A 65 1.82 0.64 9.89
CA LEU A 65 0.58 0.61 10.67
C LEU A 65 0.86 0.20 12.11
N LEU A 66 1.64 -0.86 12.32
CA LEU A 66 2.03 -1.30 13.66
C LEU A 66 2.78 -0.20 14.42
N TRP A 67 3.76 0.44 13.77
CA TRP A 67 4.49 1.58 14.34
C TRP A 67 3.54 2.74 14.69
N SER A 68 2.63 3.09 13.78
CA SER A 68 1.67 4.18 13.97
C SER A 68 0.81 3.96 15.20
N GLN A 69 0.39 2.73 15.45
CA GLN A 69 -0.45 2.38 16.59
C GLN A 69 0.32 2.37 17.90
N GLN A 70 1.54 1.83 17.91
CA GLN A 70 2.44 1.90 19.06
C GLN A 70 2.73 3.37 19.40
N TYR A 71 3.00 4.20 18.40
CA TYR A 71 3.23 5.63 18.58
C TYR A 71 1.98 6.34 19.13
N SER A 72 0.81 6.09 18.56
CA SER A 72 -0.45 6.69 19.01
C SER A 72 -0.75 6.36 20.47
N ARG A 73 -0.59 5.09 20.85
CA ARG A 73 -0.76 4.63 22.22
C ARG A 73 0.20 5.36 23.18
N SER A 74 1.50 5.40 22.86
CA SER A 74 2.50 6.09 23.66
C SER A 74 2.25 7.60 23.74
N LEU A 75 1.72 8.19 22.66
CA LEU A 75 1.33 9.60 22.64
C LEU A 75 0.15 9.84 23.60
N TYR A 76 -0.90 9.02 23.56
CA TYR A 76 -2.09 9.20 24.39
C TYR A 76 -1.82 9.05 25.87
N GLU A 77 -0.89 8.16 26.24
CA GLU A 77 -0.43 8.04 27.64
C GLU A 77 0.27 9.31 28.17
N ARG A 78 1.07 9.99 27.34
CA ARG A 78 1.83 11.17 27.77
C ARG A 78 1.05 12.50 27.62
N LEU A 79 0.05 12.55 26.75
CA LEU A 79 -0.70 13.80 26.46
C LEU A 79 -1.38 14.38 27.71
N GLU A 80 -1.86 13.54 28.61
CA GLU A 80 -2.46 14.01 29.87
C GLU A 80 -1.46 14.78 30.73
N GLN A 81 -0.24 14.26 30.86
CA GLN A 81 0.84 14.93 31.60
C GLN A 81 1.27 16.23 30.91
N GLU A 82 1.31 16.24 29.60
CA GLU A 82 1.72 17.39 28.80
C GLU A 82 0.66 18.51 28.80
N THR A 83 -0.59 18.14 28.66
CA THR A 83 -1.67 19.11 28.41
C THR A 83 -2.56 19.35 29.65
N GLY A 84 -2.55 18.47 30.63
CA GLY A 84 -3.48 18.46 31.75
C GLY A 84 -4.91 18.09 31.35
N LEU A 85 -5.11 17.48 30.17
CA LEU A 85 -6.38 16.91 29.73
C LEU A 85 -6.23 15.39 29.55
N SER A 86 -7.13 14.63 30.15
CA SER A 86 -7.16 13.19 29.98
C SER A 86 -7.47 12.82 28.51
N THR A 87 -6.92 11.72 28.05
CA THR A 87 -7.28 11.11 26.77
C THR A 87 -8.27 9.96 26.95
N GLY A 88 -8.62 9.65 28.19
CA GLY A 88 -9.43 8.47 28.53
C GLY A 88 -8.76 7.16 28.17
N PHE A 89 -7.44 7.16 27.84
CA PHE A 89 -6.73 5.92 27.49
C PHE A 89 -6.62 5.02 28.74
N ALA A 90 -7.12 3.80 28.57
CA ALA A 90 -7.04 2.74 29.56
C ALA A 90 -6.42 1.49 28.95
N ARG A 91 -5.26 1.08 29.50
CA ARG A 91 -4.57 -0.16 29.12
C ARG A 91 -5.29 -1.31 29.79
N ILE A 92 -6.22 -1.93 29.11
CA ILE A 92 -7.06 -3.03 29.60
C ILE A 92 -6.87 -4.33 28.82
N GLY A 93 -6.01 -4.31 27.79
CA GLY A 93 -5.77 -5.47 26.93
C GLY A 93 -6.78 -5.58 25.79
N HIS A 94 -6.43 -6.42 24.82
CA HIS A 94 -7.26 -6.75 23.67
C HIS A 94 -7.17 -8.24 23.37
N LEU A 95 -8.33 -8.89 23.15
CA LEU A 95 -8.50 -10.29 22.75
C LEU A 95 -9.02 -10.35 21.31
N HIS A 96 -8.29 -10.98 20.43
CA HIS A 96 -8.70 -11.25 19.05
C HIS A 96 -8.96 -12.74 18.88
N LEU A 97 -10.20 -13.16 18.64
CA LEU A 97 -10.62 -14.55 18.65
C LEU A 97 -10.32 -15.27 17.32
N ALA A 98 -10.07 -16.58 17.39
CA ALA A 98 -9.88 -17.44 16.22
C ALA A 98 -10.81 -18.65 16.27
N THR A 99 -11.66 -18.81 15.26
CA THR A 99 -12.64 -19.91 15.14
C THR A 99 -12.14 -21.03 14.24
N ASN A 100 -11.03 -20.82 13.51
CA ASN A 100 -10.51 -21.79 12.54
C ASN A 100 -8.97 -21.77 12.46
N ALA A 101 -8.40 -22.80 11.84
CA ALA A 101 -6.94 -22.99 11.74
C ALA A 101 -6.26 -21.85 10.96
N THR A 102 -6.88 -21.34 9.89
CA THR A 102 -6.31 -20.24 9.09
C THR A 102 -6.20 -18.95 9.91
N ARG A 103 -7.26 -18.60 10.67
CA ARG A 103 -7.24 -17.41 11.54
C ARG A 103 -6.18 -17.55 12.62
N ARG A 104 -6.07 -18.73 13.25
CA ARG A 104 -5.01 -19.01 14.22
C ARG A 104 -3.61 -18.85 13.62
N GLU A 105 -3.36 -19.36 12.41
CA GLU A 105 -2.06 -19.19 11.76
C GLU A 105 -1.80 -17.73 11.40
N THR A 106 -2.83 -17.00 10.91
CA THR A 106 -2.72 -15.55 10.68
C THR A 106 -2.30 -14.82 11.96
N GLN A 107 -2.95 -15.11 13.08
CA GLN A 107 -2.61 -14.52 14.38
C GLN A 107 -1.18 -14.88 14.84
N ARG A 108 -0.73 -16.12 14.63
CA ARG A 108 0.64 -16.54 14.98
C ARG A 108 1.69 -15.80 14.15
N ARG A 109 1.48 -15.64 12.84
CA ARG A 109 2.35 -14.85 11.95
C ARG A 109 2.38 -13.38 12.38
N GLU A 110 1.23 -12.82 12.74
CA GLU A 110 1.15 -11.47 13.30
C GLU A 110 1.87 -11.34 14.63
N MET A 111 1.72 -12.30 15.56
CA MET A 111 2.44 -12.32 16.83
C MET A 111 3.96 -12.40 16.63
N ASN A 112 4.42 -13.23 15.69
CA ASN A 112 5.85 -13.35 15.36
C ASN A 112 6.41 -12.01 14.92
N PHE A 113 5.73 -11.35 13.95
CA PHE A 113 6.14 -10.03 13.46
C PHE A 113 6.10 -8.99 14.58
N ALA A 114 5.01 -8.89 15.32
CA ALA A 114 4.85 -7.93 16.41
C ALA A 114 5.95 -8.08 17.49
N ARG A 115 6.30 -9.32 17.87
CA ARG A 115 7.41 -9.60 18.80
C ARG A 115 8.75 -9.12 18.27
N SER A 116 9.00 -9.28 16.95
CA SER A 116 10.23 -8.76 16.34
C SER A 116 10.31 -7.23 16.37
N GLN A 117 9.16 -6.55 16.47
CA GLN A 117 9.03 -5.09 16.62
C GLN A 117 8.87 -4.64 18.08
N GLY A 118 9.14 -5.52 19.05
CA GLY A 118 9.09 -5.21 20.48
C GLY A 118 7.69 -5.09 21.08
N LEU A 119 6.66 -5.66 20.43
CA LEU A 119 5.30 -5.69 20.94
C LEU A 119 4.93 -7.11 21.39
N ASP A 120 4.62 -7.25 22.69
CA ASP A 120 4.20 -8.52 23.26
C ASP A 120 2.77 -8.87 22.87
N LYS A 121 2.61 -10.04 22.24
CA LYS A 121 1.33 -10.66 21.91
C LYS A 121 1.42 -12.15 22.27
N PHE A 122 0.34 -12.70 22.80
CA PHE A 122 0.30 -14.07 23.32
C PHE A 122 -0.87 -14.84 22.72
N GLU A 123 -0.63 -16.09 22.33
CA GLU A 123 -1.71 -17.04 22.05
C GLU A 123 -2.35 -17.47 23.37
N VAL A 124 -3.68 -17.45 23.42
CA VAL A 124 -4.47 -17.85 24.60
C VAL A 124 -5.49 -18.92 24.23
N SER A 125 -5.71 -19.84 25.16
CA SER A 125 -6.70 -20.93 25.01
C SER A 125 -8.13 -20.43 25.21
N PRO A 126 -9.15 -21.17 24.74
CA PRO A 126 -10.56 -20.85 25.02
C PRO A 126 -10.90 -20.73 26.51
N ARG A 127 -10.19 -21.47 27.38
CA ARG A 127 -10.36 -21.35 28.83
C ARG A 127 -9.85 -20.00 29.34
N GLU A 128 -8.63 -19.62 28.97
CA GLU A 128 -8.04 -18.33 29.35
C GLU A 128 -8.88 -17.16 28.82
N ILE A 129 -9.43 -17.27 27.59
CA ILE A 129 -10.36 -16.27 27.04
C ILE A 129 -11.57 -16.09 27.95
N ARG A 130 -12.19 -17.19 28.40
CA ARG A 130 -13.34 -17.16 29.32
C ARG A 130 -12.98 -16.56 30.69
N ASP A 131 -11.78 -16.87 31.19
CA ASP A 131 -11.29 -16.31 32.44
C ASP A 131 -11.05 -14.79 32.34
N MET A 132 -10.60 -14.28 31.19
CA MET A 132 -10.38 -12.86 30.93
C MET A 132 -11.66 -12.11 30.60
N PHE A 133 -12.61 -12.73 29.87
CA PHE A 133 -13.90 -12.15 29.47
C PHE A 133 -15.03 -13.15 29.65
N PRO A 134 -15.66 -13.21 30.84
CA PRO A 134 -16.62 -14.27 31.21
C PRO A 134 -17.91 -14.31 30.36
N PHE A 135 -18.20 -13.25 29.61
CA PHE A 135 -19.43 -13.12 28.82
C PHE A 135 -19.34 -13.74 27.41
N VAL A 136 -18.18 -14.29 27.02
CA VAL A 136 -17.96 -14.90 25.73
C VAL A 136 -18.31 -16.39 25.72
N GLU A 137 -19.06 -16.85 24.73
CA GLU A 137 -19.20 -18.28 24.45
C GLU A 137 -17.94 -18.78 23.73
N THR A 138 -17.27 -19.75 24.33
CA THR A 138 -16.00 -20.27 23.82
C THR A 138 -16.15 -21.52 22.93
N ALA A 139 -17.35 -22.07 22.82
CA ALA A 139 -17.60 -23.19 21.91
C ALA A 139 -17.26 -22.80 20.46
N GLY A 140 -16.50 -23.65 19.79
CA GLY A 140 -16.05 -23.44 18.42
C GLY A 140 -14.83 -22.49 18.29
N LEU A 141 -14.27 -21.97 19.39
CA LEU A 141 -13.00 -21.27 19.37
C LEU A 141 -11.83 -22.25 19.31
N VAL A 142 -10.85 -21.95 18.47
CA VAL A 142 -9.56 -22.70 18.41
C VAL A 142 -8.54 -22.09 19.33
N SER A 143 -8.46 -20.76 19.36
CA SER A 143 -7.55 -19.96 20.21
C SER A 143 -7.98 -18.50 20.20
N GLY A 144 -7.19 -17.64 20.83
CA GLY A 144 -7.21 -16.20 20.65
C GLY A 144 -5.80 -15.62 20.73
N MET A 145 -5.66 -14.38 20.32
CA MET A 145 -4.46 -13.58 20.49
C MET A 145 -4.74 -12.48 21.51
N TYR A 146 -3.91 -12.39 22.54
CA TYR A 146 -4.01 -11.39 23.60
C TYR A 146 -2.88 -10.38 23.50
N THR A 147 -3.21 -9.08 23.50
CA THR A 147 -2.27 -7.96 23.47
C THR A 147 -2.45 -7.12 24.75
N PRO A 148 -1.60 -7.27 25.77
CA PRO A 148 -1.79 -6.62 27.07
C PRO A 148 -1.65 -5.09 27.04
N SER A 149 -0.89 -4.57 26.07
CA SER A 149 -0.62 -3.13 25.95
C SER A 149 -1.75 -2.36 25.26
N ASP A 150 -2.70 -3.05 24.67
CA ASP A 150 -3.86 -2.46 24.00
C ASP A 150 -4.97 -2.08 24.98
N GLY A 151 -6.03 -1.45 24.49
CA GLY A 151 -7.15 -1.05 25.32
C GLY A 151 -8.13 -0.13 24.60
N ARG A 152 -8.53 0.93 25.27
CA ARG A 152 -9.48 1.92 24.72
C ARG A 152 -9.07 3.35 25.08
N ALA A 153 -9.55 4.33 24.32
CA ALA A 153 -9.43 5.75 24.60
C ALA A 153 -10.76 6.46 24.36
N ASN A 154 -10.93 7.68 24.88
CA ASN A 154 -12.07 8.50 24.53
C ASN A 154 -11.73 9.34 23.29
N PRO A 155 -12.42 9.19 22.15
CA PRO A 155 -12.10 9.88 20.91
C PRO A 155 -12.15 11.40 21.01
N VAL A 156 -13.14 11.95 21.75
CA VAL A 156 -13.29 13.39 21.97
C VAL A 156 -12.14 13.92 22.83
N ASP A 157 -11.84 13.23 23.94
CA ASP A 157 -10.78 13.63 24.86
C ASP A 157 -9.39 13.59 24.19
N VAL A 158 -9.09 12.56 23.40
CA VAL A 158 -7.87 12.49 22.58
C VAL A 158 -7.75 13.71 21.68
N THR A 159 -8.81 14.03 20.94
CA THR A 159 -8.84 15.17 20.02
C THR A 159 -8.67 16.50 20.73
N MET A 160 -9.37 16.69 21.84
CA MET A 160 -9.28 17.92 22.65
C MET A 160 -7.89 18.08 23.31
N SER A 161 -7.28 16.97 23.73
CA SER A 161 -5.93 16.97 24.29
C SER A 161 -4.88 17.34 23.22
N LEU A 162 -4.97 16.76 22.02
CA LEU A 162 -4.14 17.13 20.86
C LEU A 162 -4.30 18.60 20.49
N ALA A 163 -5.55 19.08 20.41
CA ALA A 163 -5.86 20.48 20.11
C ALA A 163 -5.27 21.42 21.17
N LYS A 164 -5.38 21.07 22.46
CA LYS A 164 -4.77 21.85 23.54
C LYS A 164 -3.24 21.88 23.42
N GLY A 165 -2.62 20.74 23.19
CA GLY A 165 -1.17 20.64 22.99
C GLY A 165 -0.68 21.47 21.80
N ALA A 166 -1.46 21.52 20.70
CA ALA A 166 -1.20 22.38 19.54
C ALA A 166 -1.33 23.89 19.93
N ARG A 167 -2.42 24.27 20.60
CA ARG A 167 -2.62 25.66 21.08
C ARG A 167 -1.51 26.12 22.03
N MET A 168 -1.03 25.28 22.92
CA MET A 168 0.07 25.58 23.84
C MET A 168 1.38 25.93 23.09
N ARG A 169 1.50 25.47 21.83
CA ARG A 169 2.67 25.76 20.94
C ARG A 169 2.41 26.84 19.91
N GLY A 170 1.27 27.54 20.01
CA GLY A 170 0.93 28.71 19.21
C GLY A 170 0.09 28.40 17.95
N VAL A 171 -0.45 27.21 17.81
CA VAL A 171 -1.42 26.93 16.73
C VAL A 171 -2.72 27.66 17.00
N GLN A 172 -3.22 28.39 16.01
CA GLN A 172 -4.52 29.02 16.04
C GLN A 172 -5.58 28.00 15.56
N ILE A 173 -6.55 27.67 16.42
CA ILE A 173 -7.65 26.77 16.09
C ILE A 173 -8.94 27.57 16.13
N LEU A 174 -9.58 27.69 14.98
CA LEU A 174 -10.79 28.46 14.77
C LEU A 174 -11.96 27.51 14.46
N GLU A 175 -12.95 27.52 15.34
CA GLU A 175 -14.23 26.81 15.19
C GLU A 175 -15.28 27.73 14.58
N GLY A 176 -16.28 27.18 13.89
CA GLY A 176 -17.29 27.96 13.17
C GLY A 176 -16.77 28.64 11.89
N VAL A 177 -15.63 28.16 11.32
CA VAL A 177 -15.04 28.70 10.11
C VAL A 177 -15.00 27.64 9.02
N GLN A 178 -15.94 27.73 8.09
CA GLN A 178 -16.04 26.81 6.95
C GLN A 178 -15.13 27.26 5.81
N VAL A 179 -14.28 26.34 5.33
CA VAL A 179 -13.59 26.51 4.05
C VAL A 179 -14.58 26.21 2.93
N THR A 180 -14.80 27.20 2.07
CA THR A 180 -15.74 27.13 0.96
C THR A 180 -15.07 26.86 -0.39
N ASP A 181 -13.80 27.30 -0.55
CA ASP A 181 -13.02 27.08 -1.77
C ASP A 181 -11.53 27.23 -1.48
N PHE A 182 -10.70 27.09 -2.51
CA PHE A 182 -9.24 27.15 -2.43
C PHE A 182 -8.68 28.24 -3.35
N LEU A 183 -7.62 28.90 -2.87
CA LEU A 183 -6.83 29.83 -3.67
C LEU A 183 -5.76 29.05 -4.43
N MET A 184 -5.68 29.27 -5.76
CA MET A 184 -4.78 28.52 -6.64
C MET A 184 -4.00 29.45 -7.57
N THR A 185 -2.74 29.10 -7.82
CA THR A 185 -1.89 29.75 -8.84
C THR A 185 -1.06 28.67 -9.56
N ASN A 186 -1.25 28.50 -10.87
CA ASN A 186 -0.46 27.56 -11.70
C ASN A 186 -0.36 26.15 -11.10
N GLN A 187 -1.50 25.52 -10.78
CA GLN A 187 -1.57 24.19 -10.16
C GLN A 187 -0.94 24.10 -8.75
N ARG A 188 -0.63 25.22 -8.12
CA ARG A 188 -0.18 25.30 -6.74
C ARG A 188 -1.24 25.89 -5.86
N ILE A 189 -1.46 25.31 -4.69
CA ILE A 189 -2.32 25.88 -3.66
C ILE A 189 -1.62 27.11 -3.07
N THR A 190 -2.38 28.18 -2.85
CA THR A 190 -1.87 29.44 -2.26
C THR A 190 -2.72 29.90 -1.08
N GLY A 191 -3.73 29.11 -0.68
CA GLY A 191 -4.57 29.41 0.46
C GLY A 191 -5.96 28.79 0.37
N VAL A 192 -6.84 29.28 1.23
CA VAL A 192 -8.23 28.87 1.34
C VAL A 192 -9.17 30.08 1.39
N CYS A 193 -10.40 29.90 0.87
CA CYS A 193 -11.48 30.88 0.96
C CYS A 193 -12.46 30.49 2.06
N THR A 194 -12.92 31.46 2.85
CA THR A 194 -13.97 31.29 3.86
C THR A 194 -15.01 32.42 3.73
N ALA A 195 -16.18 32.25 4.33
CA ALA A 195 -17.17 33.31 4.38
C ALA A 195 -16.71 34.56 5.18
N GLN A 196 -15.66 34.41 6.01
CA GLN A 196 -15.11 35.48 6.85
C GLN A 196 -13.88 36.17 6.22
N GLY A 197 -13.43 35.71 5.05
CA GLY A 197 -12.27 36.18 4.28
C GLY A 197 -11.33 35.04 3.85
N ASP A 198 -10.31 35.44 3.12
CA ASP A 198 -9.31 34.50 2.58
C ASP A 198 -8.08 34.40 3.48
N ILE A 199 -7.47 33.21 3.53
CA ILE A 199 -6.19 32.98 4.20
C ILE A 199 -5.19 32.50 3.15
N HIS A 200 -4.15 33.27 2.91
CA HIS A 200 -3.01 32.83 2.10
C HIS A 200 -2.14 31.83 2.87
N ALA A 201 -1.69 30.76 2.22
CA ALA A 201 -0.88 29.74 2.87
C ALA A 201 0.13 29.10 1.92
N ASP A 202 1.31 28.70 2.45
CA ASP A 202 2.32 27.95 1.70
C ASP A 202 1.89 26.50 1.50
N VAL A 203 1.17 25.93 2.49
CA VAL A 203 0.68 24.57 2.54
C VAL A 203 -0.76 24.53 3.04
N VAL A 204 -1.57 23.71 2.40
CA VAL A 204 -2.93 23.37 2.88
C VAL A 204 -3.04 21.86 3.11
N VAL A 205 -3.59 21.48 4.26
CA VAL A 205 -3.85 20.07 4.60
C VAL A 205 -5.36 19.83 4.61
N LEU A 206 -5.83 19.02 3.72
CA LEU A 206 -7.23 18.59 3.62
C LEU A 206 -7.46 17.37 4.54
N ALA A 207 -7.95 17.62 5.76
CA ALA A 207 -8.25 16.64 6.80
C ALA A 207 -9.75 16.59 7.13
N ALA A 208 -10.60 16.84 6.11
CA ALA A 208 -12.04 17.05 6.24
C ALA A 208 -12.87 15.75 6.24
N GLY A 209 -12.25 14.58 6.56
CA GLY A 209 -12.94 13.31 6.69
C GLY A 209 -13.76 12.97 5.44
N MET A 210 -15.05 12.65 5.61
CA MET A 210 -15.93 12.26 4.50
C MET A 210 -16.21 13.40 3.50
N TRP A 211 -15.94 14.66 3.82
CA TRP A 211 -16.08 15.81 2.92
C TRP A 211 -14.86 16.02 2.02
N SER A 212 -13.75 15.35 2.28
CA SER A 212 -12.49 15.53 1.52
C SER A 212 -12.65 15.25 0.04
N ARG A 213 -13.50 14.29 -0.34
CA ARG A 213 -13.77 13.98 -1.76
C ARG A 213 -14.38 15.17 -2.49
N GLN A 214 -15.43 15.77 -1.92
CA GLN A 214 -16.15 16.87 -2.57
C GLN A 214 -15.33 18.17 -2.55
N LEU A 215 -14.57 18.43 -1.49
CA LEU A 215 -13.67 19.59 -1.42
C LEU A 215 -12.51 19.44 -2.43
N GLY A 216 -11.86 18.28 -2.49
CA GLY A 216 -10.79 18.02 -3.46
C GLY A 216 -11.28 18.14 -4.91
N ALA A 217 -12.49 17.66 -5.20
CA ALA A 217 -13.07 17.73 -6.54
C ALA A 217 -13.25 19.17 -7.06
N ARG A 218 -13.41 20.18 -6.20
CA ARG A 218 -13.52 21.61 -6.59
C ARG A 218 -12.28 22.10 -7.33
N ILE A 219 -11.12 21.54 -6.98
CA ILE A 219 -9.82 21.92 -7.57
C ILE A 219 -9.19 20.79 -8.38
N GLY A 220 -9.99 19.81 -8.81
CA GLY A 220 -9.55 18.72 -9.68
C GLY A 220 -8.73 17.63 -8.99
N VAL A 221 -8.72 17.57 -7.66
CA VAL A 221 -8.01 16.54 -6.89
C VAL A 221 -8.90 15.32 -6.68
N SER A 222 -8.36 14.16 -7.04
CA SER A 222 -9.03 12.87 -6.88
C SER A 222 -8.78 12.29 -5.49
N VAL A 223 -9.84 12.25 -4.66
CA VAL A 223 -9.81 11.64 -3.31
C VAL A 223 -10.85 10.51 -3.28
N PRO A 224 -10.44 9.25 -3.54
CA PRO A 224 -11.36 8.12 -3.66
C PRO A 224 -11.84 7.63 -2.29
N LEU A 225 -12.91 8.23 -1.79
CA LEU A 225 -13.60 7.79 -0.58
C LEU A 225 -15.11 8.00 -0.68
N GLN A 226 -15.86 7.25 0.08
CA GLN A 226 -17.30 7.33 0.20
C GLN A 226 -17.72 7.08 1.64
N ALA A 227 -18.72 7.80 2.11
CA ALA A 227 -19.32 7.55 3.41
C ALA A 227 -20.20 6.28 3.36
N ALA A 228 -20.12 5.46 4.41
CA ALA A 228 -20.98 4.31 4.62
C ALA A 228 -21.46 4.27 6.09
N GLU A 229 -22.60 3.64 6.30
CA GLU A 229 -23.17 3.43 7.62
C GLU A 229 -22.30 2.47 8.44
N HIS A 230 -22.08 2.80 9.70
CA HIS A 230 -21.43 1.94 10.67
C HIS A 230 -22.21 1.91 11.98
N TYR A 231 -22.34 0.73 12.57
CA TYR A 231 -23.26 0.46 13.66
C TYR A 231 -22.56 0.04 14.94
N TYR A 232 -23.09 0.50 16.07
CA TYR A 232 -22.83 -0.12 17.35
C TYR A 232 -24.09 -0.11 18.22
N LEU A 233 -24.14 -1.03 19.18
CA LEU A 233 -25.19 -1.20 20.14
C LEU A 233 -24.63 -1.00 21.54
N LEU A 234 -25.34 -0.24 22.39
CA LEU A 234 -25.06 -0.11 23.81
C LEU A 234 -26.11 -0.85 24.61
N THR A 235 -25.69 -1.64 25.59
CA THR A 235 -26.60 -2.32 26.50
C THR A 235 -26.93 -1.49 27.73
N GLU A 236 -27.99 -1.86 28.43
CA GLU A 236 -28.16 -1.50 29.83
C GLU A 236 -27.01 -2.11 30.67
N PRO A 237 -26.78 -1.62 31.94
CA PRO A 237 -25.77 -2.20 32.80
C PRO A 237 -25.96 -3.72 33.00
N ILE A 238 -24.85 -4.46 33.08
CA ILE A 238 -24.82 -5.90 33.22
C ILE A 238 -24.02 -6.26 34.49
N ASP A 239 -24.56 -7.11 35.31
CA ASP A 239 -23.89 -7.58 36.51
C ASP A 239 -22.56 -8.28 36.17
N GLY A 240 -21.49 -7.88 36.86
CA GLY A 240 -20.14 -8.39 36.63
C GLY A 240 -19.37 -7.69 35.52
N VAL A 241 -19.96 -6.80 34.73
CA VAL A 241 -19.23 -5.95 33.79
C VAL A 241 -18.51 -4.84 34.52
N HIS A 242 -17.22 -4.70 34.27
CA HIS A 242 -16.35 -3.71 34.91
C HIS A 242 -15.33 -3.13 33.92
N ASN A 243 -14.79 -1.97 34.22
CA ASN A 243 -13.94 -1.18 33.33
C ASN A 243 -12.51 -1.78 33.07
N ARG A 244 -12.19 -2.94 33.63
CA ARG A 244 -10.94 -3.68 33.39
C ARG A 244 -11.10 -4.85 32.41
N LEU A 245 -12.32 -5.09 31.91
CA LEU A 245 -12.52 -6.11 30.87
C LEU A 245 -11.76 -5.72 29.61
N PRO A 246 -11.00 -6.67 29.00
CA PRO A 246 -10.31 -6.38 27.74
C PRO A 246 -11.32 -6.08 26.61
N VAL A 247 -10.85 -5.39 25.58
CA VAL A 247 -11.58 -5.33 24.30
C VAL A 247 -11.56 -6.72 23.68
N VAL A 248 -12.66 -7.15 23.08
CA VAL A 248 -12.76 -8.45 22.38
C VAL A 248 -13.18 -8.21 20.94
N GLU A 249 -12.48 -8.83 19.99
CA GLU A 249 -12.85 -8.86 18.56
C GLU A 249 -13.09 -10.31 18.11
N ASP A 250 -14.24 -10.58 17.51
CA ASP A 250 -14.55 -11.83 16.80
C ASP A 250 -14.85 -11.52 15.33
N PRO A 251 -13.82 -11.53 14.45
CA PRO A 251 -14.00 -11.23 13.05
C PRO A 251 -14.95 -12.16 12.31
N ASP A 252 -15.01 -13.44 12.71
CA ASP A 252 -15.87 -14.43 12.06
C ASP A 252 -17.35 -14.27 12.44
N SER A 253 -17.61 -13.57 13.56
CA SER A 253 -18.97 -13.13 13.96
C SER A 253 -19.23 -11.65 13.62
N TYR A 254 -18.30 -10.97 12.95
CA TYR A 254 -18.38 -9.55 12.55
C TYR A 254 -18.60 -8.57 13.71
N VAL A 255 -18.06 -8.86 14.88
CA VAL A 255 -18.34 -8.09 16.10
C VAL A 255 -17.11 -7.79 16.92
N TYR A 256 -17.05 -6.58 17.45
CA TYR A 256 -16.16 -6.25 18.56
C TYR A 256 -16.97 -5.82 19.78
N VAL A 257 -16.40 -6.02 20.96
CA VAL A 257 -17.07 -5.74 22.23
C VAL A 257 -16.12 -5.07 23.20
N ARG A 258 -16.59 -4.05 23.90
CA ARG A 258 -15.90 -3.45 25.04
C ARG A 258 -16.88 -2.98 26.12
N GLU A 259 -16.38 -2.78 27.32
CA GLU A 259 -17.16 -2.16 28.38
C GLU A 259 -17.47 -0.69 28.10
N GLU A 260 -18.69 -0.26 28.40
CA GLU A 260 -19.14 1.13 28.40
C GLU A 260 -20.20 1.36 29.48
N ASN A 261 -19.84 2.18 30.51
CA ASN A 261 -20.75 2.54 31.60
C ASN A 261 -21.41 1.36 32.32
N SER A 262 -20.61 0.34 32.67
CA SER A 262 -21.03 -0.94 33.26
C SER A 262 -21.94 -1.80 32.40
N GLY A 263 -22.17 -1.42 31.16
CA GLY A 263 -22.75 -2.22 30.07
C GLY A 263 -21.70 -2.61 29.05
N LEU A 264 -22.12 -3.14 27.92
CA LEU A 264 -21.27 -3.52 26.80
C LEU A 264 -21.64 -2.71 25.57
N LEU A 265 -20.61 -2.24 24.87
CA LEU A 265 -20.71 -1.70 23.52
C LEU A 265 -20.37 -2.83 22.54
N PHE A 266 -21.28 -3.13 21.61
CA PHE A 266 -21.11 -4.06 20.52
C PHE A 266 -21.03 -3.31 19.19
N GLY A 267 -19.88 -3.27 18.55
CA GLY A 267 -19.75 -2.72 17.20
C GLY A 267 -19.82 -3.81 16.16
N LEU A 268 -20.37 -3.48 15.00
CA LEU A 268 -20.68 -4.44 13.94
C LEU A 268 -19.93 -4.06 12.65
N PHE A 269 -19.31 -5.06 12.04
CA PHE A 269 -18.57 -4.93 10.78
C PHE A 269 -19.18 -5.85 9.71
N GLU A 270 -20.41 -5.61 9.37
CA GLU A 270 -21.16 -6.44 8.41
C GLU A 270 -20.42 -6.52 7.05
N PRO A 271 -20.53 -7.68 6.34
CA PRO A 271 -19.82 -7.91 5.08
C PRO A 271 -20.18 -6.95 3.96
N LEU A 272 -21.38 -6.36 4.04
CA LEU A 272 -21.91 -5.44 3.05
C LEU A 272 -22.58 -4.26 3.73
N ALA A 273 -21.85 -3.16 3.86
CA ALA A 273 -22.34 -1.92 4.45
C ALA A 273 -23.27 -1.16 3.49
N ALA A 274 -24.11 -0.29 4.02
CA ALA A 274 -24.89 0.65 3.22
C ALA A 274 -24.11 1.93 2.94
N SER A 275 -23.96 2.30 1.65
CA SER A 275 -23.40 3.60 1.29
C SER A 275 -24.33 4.73 1.74
N TRP A 276 -23.75 5.73 2.43
CA TRP A 276 -24.49 6.92 2.85
C TRP A 276 -24.14 8.10 1.95
N SER A 277 -25.18 8.87 1.56
CA SER A 277 -25.04 10.10 0.78
C SER A 277 -24.07 10.04 -0.41
N PRO A 278 -24.25 9.11 -1.38
CA PRO A 278 -23.29 8.87 -2.45
C PRO A 278 -23.17 10.02 -3.46
N ARG A 279 -24.10 10.97 -3.45
CA ARG A 279 -24.08 12.18 -4.30
C ARG A 279 -23.25 13.32 -3.73
N GLY A 280 -22.94 13.28 -2.45
CA GLY A 280 -22.21 14.29 -1.69
C GLY A 280 -22.76 14.40 -0.28
N VAL A 281 -21.85 14.48 0.69
CA VAL A 281 -22.20 14.66 2.10
C VAL A 281 -22.74 16.08 2.30
N PRO A 282 -23.87 16.29 2.99
CA PRO A 282 -24.40 17.63 3.25
C PRO A 282 -23.36 18.52 3.95
N ASP A 283 -23.26 19.77 3.51
CA ASP A 283 -22.27 20.71 4.07
C ASP A 283 -22.61 21.17 5.50
N ASP A 284 -23.86 21.07 5.90
CA ASP A 284 -24.38 21.40 7.24
C ASP A 284 -24.42 20.20 8.21
N ALA A 285 -24.03 19.03 7.73
CA ALA A 285 -24.05 17.81 8.55
C ALA A 285 -23.02 17.86 9.68
N SER A 286 -23.46 17.70 10.91
CA SER A 286 -22.64 17.78 12.13
C SER A 286 -23.23 16.89 13.21
N PHE A 287 -22.40 16.21 13.99
CA PHE A 287 -22.83 15.28 15.05
C PHE A 287 -23.92 14.30 14.58
N LEU A 288 -23.70 13.70 13.40
CA LEU A 288 -24.71 12.86 12.75
C LEU A 288 -24.99 11.58 13.52
N ALA A 289 -26.28 11.30 13.70
CA ALA A 289 -26.80 10.00 14.06
C ALA A 289 -27.89 9.64 13.03
N LEU A 290 -27.74 8.50 12.38
CA LEU A 290 -28.68 8.02 11.36
C LEU A 290 -29.71 7.10 12.00
N PRO A 291 -30.93 6.99 11.44
CA PRO A 291 -31.89 5.98 11.88
C PRO A 291 -31.31 4.58 11.72
N PRO A 292 -31.35 3.72 12.74
CA PRO A 292 -30.82 2.36 12.64
C PRO A 292 -31.70 1.47 11.77
N ASP A 293 -31.09 0.68 10.89
CA ASP A 293 -31.77 -0.33 10.08
C ASP A 293 -31.72 -1.69 10.80
N TRP A 294 -32.75 -1.95 11.58
CA TRP A 294 -32.90 -3.18 12.36
C TRP A 294 -33.03 -4.42 11.48
N GLU A 295 -33.77 -4.31 10.37
CA GLU A 295 -34.01 -5.45 9.47
C GLU A 295 -32.68 -5.93 8.86
N ARG A 296 -31.88 -5.02 8.32
CA ARG A 296 -30.57 -5.32 7.73
C ARG A 296 -29.59 -5.86 8.77
N MET A 297 -29.60 -5.32 9.99
CA MET A 297 -28.61 -5.65 11.02
C MET A 297 -28.97 -6.88 11.87
N THR A 298 -30.24 -7.30 11.93
CA THR A 298 -30.67 -8.45 12.73
C THR A 298 -29.84 -9.72 12.54
N PRO A 299 -29.51 -10.17 11.30
CA PRO A 299 -28.71 -11.39 11.13
C PRO A 299 -27.32 -11.32 11.77
N PHE A 300 -26.70 -10.15 11.78
CA PHE A 300 -25.38 -9.92 12.40
C PHE A 300 -25.49 -9.82 13.92
N LEU A 301 -26.54 -9.19 14.42
CA LEU A 301 -26.83 -9.16 15.86
C LEU A 301 -27.08 -10.57 16.40
N GLU A 302 -27.82 -11.42 15.69
CA GLU A 302 -28.02 -12.81 16.05
C GLU A 302 -26.71 -13.62 16.13
N GLN A 303 -25.76 -13.37 15.22
CA GLN A 303 -24.43 -13.98 15.28
C GLN A 303 -23.64 -13.48 16.50
N ALA A 304 -23.65 -12.16 16.74
CA ALA A 304 -23.02 -11.56 17.92
C ALA A 304 -23.60 -12.13 19.22
N PHE A 305 -24.91 -12.31 19.29
CA PHE A 305 -25.59 -12.83 20.50
C PHE A 305 -25.31 -14.33 20.76
N LYS A 306 -25.04 -15.12 19.70
CA LYS A 306 -24.54 -16.49 19.86
C LYS A 306 -23.15 -16.49 20.51
N ARG A 307 -22.27 -15.56 20.12
CA ARG A 307 -20.92 -15.41 20.72
C ARG A 307 -20.97 -14.80 22.11
N PHE A 308 -21.94 -13.93 22.39
CA PHE A 308 -22.12 -13.24 23.67
C PHE A 308 -23.54 -13.45 24.19
N PRO A 309 -23.84 -14.64 24.78
CA PRO A 309 -25.20 -15.02 25.19
C PRO A 309 -25.88 -14.10 26.21
N VAL A 310 -25.11 -13.34 26.99
CA VAL A 310 -25.64 -12.33 27.92
C VAL A 310 -26.58 -11.35 27.25
N MET A 311 -26.41 -11.12 25.96
CA MET A 311 -27.24 -10.22 25.14
C MET A 311 -28.69 -10.70 24.99
N ASN A 312 -28.97 -12.01 25.14
CA ASN A 312 -30.32 -12.54 25.06
C ASN A 312 -31.20 -12.16 26.25
N SER A 313 -30.61 -11.68 27.34
CA SER A 313 -31.31 -11.28 28.58
C SER A 313 -31.08 -9.83 28.99
N THR A 314 -30.35 -9.06 28.17
CA THR A 314 -29.97 -7.68 28.50
C THR A 314 -30.77 -6.70 27.65
N GLY A 315 -31.23 -5.61 28.27
CA GLY A 315 -31.88 -4.50 27.56
C GLY A 315 -30.90 -3.74 26.67
N ILE A 316 -31.40 -3.30 25.52
CA ILE A 316 -30.67 -2.43 24.59
C ILE A 316 -30.97 -0.96 24.99
N LYS A 317 -29.93 -0.22 25.40
CA LYS A 317 -30.03 1.20 25.71
C LYS A 317 -30.05 2.06 24.46
N THR A 318 -29.20 1.74 23.50
CA THR A 318 -29.04 2.52 22.25
C THR A 318 -28.59 1.58 21.13
N PHE A 319 -29.20 1.71 19.95
CA PHE A 319 -28.67 1.18 18.72
C PHE A 319 -28.34 2.37 17.82
N PHE A 320 -27.05 2.62 17.65
CA PHE A 320 -26.50 3.79 16.97
C PHE A 320 -26.05 3.44 15.56
N CYS A 321 -26.31 4.35 14.62
CA CYS A 321 -25.74 4.34 13.28
C CYS A 321 -25.08 5.70 13.02
N GLY A 322 -23.81 5.68 12.62
CA GLY A 322 -23.06 6.86 12.20
C GLY A 322 -22.39 6.67 10.87
N PRO A 323 -22.27 7.73 10.02
CA PRO A 323 -21.55 7.62 8.77
C PRO A 323 -20.04 7.77 9.00
N GLU A 324 -19.26 6.88 8.36
CA GLU A 324 -17.81 6.94 8.34
C GLU A 324 -17.27 6.91 6.91
N SER A 325 -16.05 7.41 6.69
CA SER A 325 -15.42 7.40 5.37
C SER A 325 -14.58 6.16 5.14
N PHE A 326 -14.84 5.48 4.01
CA PHE A 326 -14.11 4.30 3.56
C PHE A 326 -13.48 4.53 2.20
N THR A 327 -12.33 3.91 1.99
CA THR A 327 -11.55 3.92 0.74
C THR A 327 -11.71 2.59 0.01
N PRO A 328 -11.47 2.52 -1.32
CA PRO A 328 -11.68 1.29 -2.09
C PRO A 328 -10.84 0.09 -1.68
N ASP A 329 -9.66 0.32 -1.12
CA ASP A 329 -8.69 -0.71 -0.73
C ASP A 329 -8.55 -0.86 0.80
N GLY A 330 -9.31 -0.09 1.58
CA GLY A 330 -9.24 -0.10 3.05
C GLY A 330 -7.97 0.55 3.61
N SER A 331 -7.13 1.19 2.77
CA SER A 331 -5.92 1.90 3.21
C SER A 331 -6.15 3.40 3.27
N PHE A 332 -5.42 4.10 4.15
CA PHE A 332 -5.54 5.54 4.32
C PHE A 332 -5.16 6.32 3.06
N LEU A 333 -5.62 7.56 2.93
CA LEU A 333 -5.25 8.49 1.88
C LEU A 333 -4.41 9.62 2.48
N MET A 334 -3.09 9.51 2.36
CA MET A 334 -2.12 10.40 3.00
C MET A 334 -1.13 10.95 1.96
N GLY A 335 -0.68 12.19 2.17
CA GLY A 335 0.42 12.78 1.40
C GLY A 335 0.01 13.89 0.45
N GLU A 336 1.00 14.41 -0.28
CA GLU A 336 0.80 15.52 -1.22
C GLU A 336 0.03 15.08 -2.45
N SER A 337 -0.94 15.90 -2.89
CA SER A 337 -1.73 15.65 -4.09
C SER A 337 -0.83 15.59 -5.33
N PRO A 338 -1.00 14.60 -6.22
CA PRO A 338 -0.28 14.59 -7.49
C PRO A 338 -0.78 15.66 -8.48
N GLU A 339 -1.98 16.21 -8.30
CA GLU A 339 -2.57 17.22 -9.18
C GLU A 339 -2.23 18.65 -8.75
N VAL A 340 -2.16 18.90 -7.44
CA VAL A 340 -2.02 20.25 -6.87
C VAL A 340 -0.85 20.30 -5.90
N ASP A 341 0.16 21.09 -6.23
CA ASP A 341 1.35 21.27 -5.42
C ASP A 341 1.04 22.05 -4.12
N GLY A 342 1.61 21.61 -3.00
CA GLY A 342 1.42 22.20 -1.68
C GLY A 342 0.10 21.81 -0.99
N LEU A 343 -0.79 21.06 -1.68
CA LEU A 343 -1.97 20.46 -1.06
C LEU A 343 -1.67 19.06 -0.56
N PHE A 344 -1.83 18.84 0.73
CA PHE A 344 -1.72 17.54 1.36
C PHE A 344 -3.11 17.01 1.71
N VAL A 345 -3.33 15.71 1.60
CA VAL A 345 -4.59 15.05 1.98
C VAL A 345 -4.32 14.10 3.13
N ALA A 346 -5.20 14.09 4.13
CA ALA A 346 -5.19 13.16 5.25
C ALA A 346 -6.64 12.72 5.55
N SER A 347 -7.08 11.64 4.91
CA SER A 347 -8.50 11.23 4.95
C SER A 347 -8.64 9.71 4.78
N GLY A 348 -9.88 9.21 4.88
CA GLY A 348 -10.18 7.80 4.65
C GLY A 348 -9.52 6.88 5.67
N LEU A 349 -9.70 7.16 6.98
CA LEU A 349 -9.08 6.38 8.04
C LEU A 349 -9.79 5.04 8.33
N ASN A 350 -10.84 4.71 7.59
CA ASN A 350 -11.44 3.37 7.53
C ASN A 350 -11.75 2.77 8.92
N SER A 351 -12.41 3.50 9.80
CA SER A 351 -12.71 3.11 11.19
C SER A 351 -11.49 2.89 12.11
N LEU A 352 -10.25 3.10 11.62
CA LEU A 352 -9.01 2.96 12.38
C LEU A 352 -8.43 4.31 12.85
N GLY A 353 -9.23 5.39 12.78
CA GLY A 353 -8.77 6.76 12.99
C GLY A 353 -8.21 7.00 14.39
N ILE A 354 -8.90 6.60 15.45
CA ILE A 354 -8.45 6.84 16.84
C ILE A 354 -7.16 6.04 17.13
N LEU A 355 -7.11 4.81 16.68
CA LEU A 355 -5.96 3.94 16.85
C LEU A 355 -4.69 4.47 16.16
N SER A 356 -4.84 5.13 15.00
CA SER A 356 -3.71 5.47 14.12
C SER A 356 -3.38 6.97 14.05
N ALA A 357 -4.29 7.87 14.48
CA ALA A 357 -4.14 9.30 14.22
C ALA A 357 -2.87 9.92 14.82
N GLY A 358 -2.40 9.45 15.97
CA GLY A 358 -1.15 9.93 16.55
C GLY A 358 0.04 9.72 15.61
N GLY A 359 0.25 8.48 15.15
CA GLY A 359 1.33 8.13 14.24
C GLY A 359 1.15 8.73 12.85
N MET A 360 -0.06 8.64 12.28
CA MET A 360 -0.34 9.19 10.95
C MET A 360 -0.21 10.71 10.90
N GLY A 361 -0.64 11.41 11.97
CA GLY A 361 -0.43 12.86 12.09
C GLY A 361 1.05 13.25 12.14
N ARG A 362 1.87 12.43 12.80
CA ARG A 362 3.32 12.61 12.82
C ARG A 362 3.94 12.39 11.45
N LEU A 363 3.61 11.30 10.76
CA LEU A 363 4.13 11.03 9.41
C LEU A 363 3.76 12.14 8.43
N MET A 364 2.51 12.64 8.49
CA MET A 364 2.09 13.77 7.66
C MET A 364 2.89 15.03 7.97
N ALA A 365 3.11 15.35 9.24
CA ALA A 365 3.93 16.49 9.62
C ALA A 365 5.38 16.34 9.15
N GLU A 366 5.97 15.15 9.25
CA GLU A 366 7.31 14.86 8.72
C GLU A 366 7.38 15.06 7.20
N MET A 367 6.41 14.55 6.43
CA MET A 367 6.32 14.76 4.97
C MET A 367 6.25 16.25 4.63
N ILE A 368 5.45 17.03 5.36
CA ILE A 368 5.33 18.49 5.12
C ILE A 368 6.63 19.22 5.46
N VAL A 369 7.27 18.89 6.58
CA VAL A 369 8.44 19.61 7.10
C VAL A 369 9.72 19.21 6.38
N HIS A 370 9.88 17.91 6.13
CA HIS A 370 11.14 17.32 5.64
C HIS A 370 11.06 16.80 4.20
N GLY A 371 9.86 16.74 3.61
CA GLY A 371 9.63 16.14 2.28
C GLY A 371 9.69 14.61 2.27
N ASN A 372 9.82 13.97 3.43
CA ASN A 372 9.85 12.52 3.61
C ASN A 372 9.34 12.14 5.00
N ALA A 373 8.78 10.95 5.14
CA ALA A 373 8.36 10.37 6.41
C ALA A 373 9.42 9.40 6.94
N SER A 374 9.41 9.17 8.26
CA SER A 374 10.31 8.22 8.94
C SER A 374 9.92 6.75 8.75
N GLN A 375 8.74 6.49 8.19
CA GLN A 375 8.20 5.17 7.89
C GLN A 375 7.75 5.09 6.44
N ASP A 376 7.62 3.86 5.89
CA ASP A 376 7.05 3.65 4.56
C ASP A 376 5.63 4.21 4.45
N THR A 377 5.41 5.11 3.52
CA THR A 377 4.09 5.69 3.23
C THR A 377 3.52 5.23 1.89
N THR A 378 4.20 4.36 1.17
CA THR A 378 3.85 3.97 -0.20
C THR A 378 2.43 3.43 -0.31
N ARG A 379 2.06 2.52 0.63
CA ARG A 379 0.74 1.88 0.63
C ARG A 379 -0.40 2.75 1.16
N ILE A 380 -0.08 3.90 1.77
CA ILE A 380 -1.08 4.88 2.23
C ILE A 380 -1.05 6.17 1.40
N ALA A 381 -0.09 6.31 0.47
CA ALA A 381 0.06 7.50 -0.37
C ALA A 381 -1.17 7.73 -1.25
N LEU A 382 -1.65 8.97 -1.32
CA LEU A 382 -2.73 9.36 -2.23
C LEU A 382 -2.37 9.04 -3.70
N THR A 383 -1.09 9.11 -4.05
CA THR A 383 -0.57 8.87 -5.40
C THR A 383 -0.74 7.43 -5.90
N ARG A 384 -0.96 6.44 -5.01
CA ARG A 384 -1.19 5.03 -5.39
C ARG A 384 -2.54 4.82 -6.07
N THR A 385 -3.50 5.71 -5.81
CA THR A 385 -4.87 5.56 -6.30
C THR A 385 -4.99 6.01 -7.76
N GLN A 386 -6.00 5.49 -8.46
CA GLN A 386 -6.25 5.80 -9.87
C GLN A 386 -7.50 6.70 -10.01
N PRO A 387 -7.60 7.56 -11.03
CA PRO A 387 -8.74 8.47 -11.19
C PRO A 387 -10.10 7.78 -11.26
N HIS A 388 -10.18 6.57 -11.84
CA HIS A 388 -11.43 5.81 -11.93
C HIS A 388 -11.98 5.40 -10.55
N GLU A 389 -11.12 5.27 -9.54
CA GLU A 389 -11.51 4.88 -8.18
C GLU A 389 -12.34 5.96 -7.47
N SER A 390 -12.31 7.20 -7.96
CA SER A 390 -13.16 8.30 -7.48
C SER A 390 -14.49 8.41 -8.19
N THR A 391 -14.76 7.58 -9.21
CA THR A 391 -16.04 7.61 -9.92
C THR A 391 -17.17 7.09 -9.02
N ARG A 392 -18.39 7.63 -9.21
CA ARG A 392 -19.55 7.23 -8.41
C ARG A 392 -19.87 5.74 -8.56
N ALA A 393 -19.77 5.21 -9.80
CA ALA A 393 -20.06 3.81 -10.09
C ALA A 393 -19.08 2.88 -9.36
N PHE A 394 -17.78 3.18 -9.41
CA PHE A 394 -16.76 2.39 -8.73
C PHE A 394 -16.95 2.40 -7.21
N LEU A 395 -17.14 3.58 -6.62
CA LEU A 395 -17.34 3.72 -5.17
C LEU A 395 -18.63 3.06 -4.71
N ALA A 396 -19.72 3.20 -5.45
CA ALA A 396 -21.01 2.59 -5.12
C ALA A 396 -20.94 1.05 -5.08
N GLU A 397 -20.13 0.43 -5.93
CA GLU A 397 -19.95 -1.03 -5.95
C GLU A 397 -18.89 -1.50 -4.95
N ARG A 398 -17.79 -0.75 -4.78
CA ARG A 398 -16.64 -1.16 -3.96
C ARG A 398 -16.81 -0.88 -2.47
N ILE A 399 -17.24 0.31 -2.08
CA ILE A 399 -17.25 0.75 -0.68
C ILE A 399 -18.13 -0.11 0.23
N PRO A 400 -19.32 -0.60 -0.18
CA PRO A 400 -20.10 -1.52 0.66
C PRO A 400 -19.32 -2.74 1.15
N HIS A 401 -18.37 -3.23 0.38
CA HIS A 401 -17.56 -4.39 0.74
C HIS A 401 -16.33 -4.05 1.62
N THR A 402 -15.94 -2.78 1.70
CA THR A 402 -14.69 -2.40 2.41
C THR A 402 -14.81 -2.61 3.91
N LEU A 403 -15.97 -2.29 4.51
CA LEU A 403 -16.15 -2.42 5.96
C LEU A 403 -15.94 -3.87 6.44
N GLY A 404 -16.62 -4.83 5.82
CA GLY A 404 -16.42 -6.25 6.15
C GLY A 404 -15.00 -6.73 5.78
N TYR A 405 -14.40 -6.21 4.70
CA TYR A 405 -13.04 -6.58 4.32
C TYR A 405 -12.02 -6.21 5.41
N ILE A 406 -12.02 -4.96 5.89
CA ILE A 406 -11.00 -4.50 6.85
C ILE A 406 -11.05 -5.23 8.19
N PHE A 407 -12.19 -5.77 8.57
CA PHE A 407 -12.37 -6.48 9.83
C PHE A 407 -12.21 -8.00 9.71
N ASN A 408 -12.88 -8.61 8.73
CA ASN A 408 -12.92 -10.06 8.60
C ASN A 408 -11.80 -10.63 7.71
N HIS A 409 -11.47 -9.94 6.61
CA HIS A 409 -10.60 -10.47 5.56
C HIS A 409 -9.20 -9.85 5.53
N ALA A 410 -8.99 -8.71 6.14
CA ALA A 410 -7.66 -8.10 6.23
C ALA A 410 -6.68 -9.06 6.93
N GLY A 411 -5.53 -9.31 6.30
CA GLY A 411 -4.53 -10.26 6.79
C GLY A 411 -4.79 -11.73 6.44
N LEU A 412 -5.98 -12.11 5.93
CA LEU A 412 -6.17 -13.47 5.41
C LEU A 412 -5.36 -13.67 4.10
N PRO A 413 -4.72 -14.83 3.95
CA PRO A 413 -3.92 -15.11 2.76
C PRO A 413 -4.79 -15.20 1.50
N ASN A 414 -4.24 -14.78 0.37
CA ASN A 414 -4.82 -14.91 -0.97
C ASN A 414 -6.14 -14.13 -1.20
N TYR A 415 -6.63 -13.34 -0.26
CA TYR A 415 -7.85 -12.56 -0.48
C TYR A 415 -7.68 -11.59 -1.65
N LYS A 416 -8.69 -11.52 -2.51
CA LYS A 416 -8.80 -10.56 -3.62
C LYS A 416 -10.21 -9.98 -3.65
N HIS A 417 -10.31 -8.68 -3.86
CA HIS A 417 -11.61 -8.01 -3.99
C HIS A 417 -12.44 -8.61 -5.13
N LYS A 418 -13.70 -8.90 -4.85
CA LYS A 418 -14.66 -9.50 -5.80
C LYS A 418 -15.60 -8.47 -6.42
N SER A 419 -15.72 -7.28 -5.83
CA SER A 419 -16.54 -6.16 -6.31
C SER A 419 -15.76 -5.24 -7.24
N ALA A 420 -16.46 -4.40 -8.00
CA ALA A 420 -15.92 -3.44 -8.97
C ALA A 420 -14.85 -4.08 -9.89
N ARG A 421 -15.24 -5.22 -10.49
CA ARG A 421 -14.44 -5.98 -11.45
C ARG A 421 -14.69 -5.50 -12.86
N ASN A 422 -13.78 -5.83 -13.77
CA ASN A 422 -13.85 -5.47 -15.19
C ASN A 422 -13.87 -3.95 -15.46
N VAL A 423 -13.28 -3.16 -14.59
CA VAL A 423 -13.22 -1.70 -14.74
C VAL A 423 -12.28 -1.30 -15.85
N ARG A 424 -11.10 -1.91 -15.92
CA ARG A 424 -10.11 -1.73 -16.99
C ARG A 424 -9.74 -3.11 -17.53
N ARG A 425 -10.04 -3.36 -18.78
CA ARG A 425 -9.69 -4.62 -19.46
C ARG A 425 -8.46 -4.41 -20.32
N LEU A 426 -7.56 -5.38 -20.33
CA LEU A 426 -6.49 -5.48 -21.32
C LEU A 426 -7.10 -5.63 -22.73
N ALA A 427 -6.46 -5.12 -23.77
CA ALA A 427 -6.94 -5.28 -25.14
C ALA A 427 -7.12 -6.77 -25.53
N LEU A 428 -6.30 -7.65 -24.94
CA LEU A 428 -6.32 -9.10 -25.18
C LEU A 428 -7.11 -9.90 -24.14
N HIS A 429 -7.88 -9.24 -23.28
CA HIS A 429 -8.61 -9.89 -22.19
C HIS A 429 -9.42 -11.10 -22.64
N ASP A 430 -10.21 -10.96 -23.73
CA ASP A 430 -11.07 -12.05 -24.19
C ASP A 430 -10.27 -13.21 -24.83
N ARG A 431 -9.09 -12.91 -25.41
CA ARG A 431 -8.15 -13.94 -25.88
C ARG A 431 -7.59 -14.77 -24.73
N TYR A 432 -7.30 -14.12 -23.60
CA TYR A 432 -6.82 -14.80 -22.39
C TYR A 432 -7.93 -15.57 -21.67
N ALA A 433 -9.14 -15.01 -21.62
CA ALA A 433 -10.30 -15.71 -21.08
C ALA A 433 -10.58 -17.03 -21.85
N ALA A 434 -10.47 -16.99 -23.20
CA ALA A 434 -10.59 -18.18 -24.04
C ALA A 434 -9.50 -19.24 -23.79
N ARG A 435 -8.37 -18.86 -23.14
CA ARG A 435 -7.28 -19.72 -22.70
C ARG A 435 -7.34 -20.05 -21.20
N SER A 436 -8.50 -19.89 -20.60
CA SER A 436 -8.73 -20.19 -19.19
C SER A 436 -7.82 -19.42 -18.23
N ALA A 437 -7.58 -18.13 -18.52
CA ALA A 437 -6.91 -17.23 -17.58
C ALA A 437 -7.78 -17.00 -16.35
N TYR A 438 -7.20 -17.08 -15.17
CA TYR A 438 -7.78 -16.54 -13.96
C TYR A 438 -7.31 -15.10 -13.77
N PHE A 439 -8.26 -14.16 -13.62
CA PHE A 439 -7.95 -12.74 -13.54
C PHE A 439 -8.02 -12.20 -12.11
N VAL A 440 -7.13 -11.27 -11.82
CA VAL A 440 -7.17 -10.43 -10.61
C VAL A 440 -7.20 -8.95 -11.00
N SER A 441 -7.78 -8.13 -10.14
CA SER A 441 -7.74 -6.68 -10.34
C SER A 441 -6.45 -6.10 -9.75
N LEU A 442 -5.66 -5.42 -10.59
CA LEU A 442 -4.45 -4.69 -10.22
C LEU A 442 -4.59 -3.25 -10.73
N SER A 443 -4.65 -2.25 -9.84
CA SER A 443 -4.93 -0.85 -10.20
C SER A 443 -6.13 -0.69 -11.16
N GLY A 444 -7.16 -1.51 -10.94
CA GLY A 444 -8.37 -1.59 -11.76
C GLY A 444 -8.23 -2.42 -13.05
N TRP A 445 -7.03 -2.81 -13.46
CA TRP A 445 -6.83 -3.69 -14.60
C TRP A 445 -7.15 -5.15 -14.25
N GLU A 446 -7.86 -5.84 -15.16
CA GLU A 446 -8.04 -7.30 -15.10
C GLU A 446 -6.80 -7.96 -15.70
N VAL A 447 -5.91 -8.47 -14.83
CA VAL A 447 -4.61 -9.04 -15.22
C VAL A 447 -4.63 -10.56 -15.00
N PRO A 448 -4.10 -11.37 -15.95
CA PRO A 448 -3.94 -12.81 -15.75
C PRO A 448 -3.07 -13.13 -14.52
N TYR A 449 -3.60 -13.93 -13.62
CA TYR A 449 -2.91 -14.38 -12.42
C TYR A 449 -2.20 -15.71 -12.63
N TRP A 450 -2.89 -16.64 -13.31
CA TRP A 450 -2.36 -17.88 -13.91
C TRP A 450 -3.22 -18.29 -15.09
N PHE A 451 -2.75 -19.27 -15.89
CA PHE A 451 -3.52 -19.91 -16.94
C PHE A 451 -3.70 -21.39 -16.62
N SER A 452 -4.96 -21.85 -16.66
CA SER A 452 -5.29 -23.26 -16.49
C SER A 452 -5.11 -23.99 -17.82
N GLN A 453 -4.14 -24.87 -17.90
CA GLN A 453 -3.82 -25.61 -19.14
C GLN A 453 -4.79 -26.76 -19.43
N ASP A 454 -5.52 -27.22 -18.43
CA ASP A 454 -6.52 -28.29 -18.55
C ASP A 454 -7.97 -27.75 -18.58
N GLY A 455 -8.13 -26.42 -18.60
CA GLY A 455 -9.42 -25.76 -18.57
C GLY A 455 -10.08 -25.77 -17.19
N GLY A 456 -9.41 -26.26 -16.14
CA GLY A 456 -9.88 -26.20 -14.76
C GLY A 456 -9.90 -24.74 -14.25
N ASN A 457 -10.77 -24.47 -13.30
CA ASN A 457 -10.82 -23.17 -12.61
C ASN A 457 -10.84 -23.41 -11.09
N PRO A 458 -9.70 -23.84 -10.50
CA PRO A 458 -9.67 -24.14 -9.08
C PRO A 458 -9.95 -22.88 -8.26
N PRO A 459 -10.69 -23.02 -7.13
CA PRO A 459 -10.96 -21.89 -6.25
C PRO A 459 -9.66 -21.34 -5.63
N VAL A 460 -9.67 -20.05 -5.31
CA VAL A 460 -8.68 -19.46 -4.41
C VAL A 460 -9.14 -19.71 -2.97
N GLU A 461 -8.29 -20.35 -2.20
CA GLU A 461 -8.56 -20.66 -0.80
C GLU A 461 -7.83 -19.68 0.12
N TYR A 462 -8.46 -19.30 1.23
CA TYR A 462 -7.86 -18.41 2.21
C TYR A 462 -7.02 -19.21 3.22
N THR A 463 -6.02 -19.93 2.73
CA THR A 463 -5.10 -20.75 3.53
C THR A 463 -3.64 -20.40 3.23
N TYR A 464 -2.75 -20.74 4.17
CA TYR A 464 -1.29 -20.59 3.99
C TYR A 464 -0.67 -21.77 3.25
N GLU A 465 -1.43 -22.81 2.99
CA GLU A 465 -0.97 -23.99 2.26
C GLU A 465 -0.82 -23.72 0.77
N ARG A 466 -0.21 -24.69 0.06
CA ARG A 466 -0.11 -24.65 -1.40
C ARG A 466 -1.50 -24.68 -2.00
N GLN A 467 -1.77 -23.70 -2.83
CA GLN A 467 -3.07 -23.51 -3.46
C GLN A 467 -3.32 -24.55 -4.57
N PRO A 468 -4.58 -24.89 -4.89
CA PRO A 468 -4.91 -25.83 -5.97
C PRO A 468 -4.32 -25.44 -7.33
N TRP A 469 -4.15 -24.15 -7.62
CA TRP A 469 -3.55 -23.63 -8.85
C TRP A 469 -2.00 -23.63 -8.86
N PHE A 470 -1.33 -24.04 -7.80
CA PHE A 470 0.12 -23.99 -7.66
C PHE A 470 0.89 -24.68 -8.80
N HIS A 471 0.34 -25.77 -9.32
CA HIS A 471 0.93 -26.52 -10.40
C HIS A 471 0.90 -25.76 -11.75
N TYR A 472 -0.11 -24.91 -12.01
CA TYR A 472 -0.17 -24.06 -13.21
C TYR A 472 0.96 -23.04 -13.21
N SER A 473 1.11 -22.29 -12.12
CA SER A 473 2.22 -21.33 -12.00
C SER A 473 3.59 -22.01 -12.09
N ALA A 474 3.73 -23.24 -11.58
CA ALA A 474 4.94 -24.04 -11.72
C ALA A 474 5.26 -24.39 -13.18
N GLN A 475 4.24 -24.72 -13.97
CA GLN A 475 4.40 -25.02 -15.40
C GLN A 475 4.79 -23.78 -16.21
N GLU A 476 4.13 -22.65 -15.93
CA GLU A 476 4.43 -21.34 -16.53
C GLU A 476 5.88 -20.91 -16.21
N HIS A 477 6.29 -21.05 -14.96
CA HIS A 477 7.64 -20.76 -14.51
C HIS A 477 8.68 -21.61 -15.25
N ARG A 478 8.50 -22.95 -15.30
CA ARG A 478 9.43 -23.86 -15.99
C ARG A 478 9.50 -23.57 -17.48
N ALA A 479 8.37 -23.33 -18.13
CA ALA A 479 8.35 -22.99 -19.55
C ALA A 479 9.12 -21.69 -19.84
N THR A 480 9.08 -20.70 -18.94
CA THR A 480 9.88 -19.48 -19.03
C THR A 480 11.38 -19.80 -18.95
N ARG A 481 11.80 -20.71 -18.07
CA ARG A 481 13.21 -21.12 -17.91
C ARG A 481 13.74 -21.97 -19.06
N GLU A 482 12.89 -22.81 -19.65
CA GLU A 482 13.30 -23.86 -20.57
C GLU A 482 12.97 -23.59 -22.05
N SER A 483 11.98 -22.70 -22.31
CA SER A 483 11.47 -22.46 -23.67
C SER A 483 11.06 -20.99 -23.87
N VAL A 484 9.74 -20.71 -23.89
CA VAL A 484 9.17 -19.35 -24.06
C VAL A 484 7.91 -19.21 -23.24
N ALA A 485 7.76 -18.06 -22.61
CA ALA A 485 6.49 -17.64 -22.01
C ALA A 485 6.12 -16.20 -22.44
N LEU A 486 4.82 -15.98 -22.64
CA LEU A 486 4.23 -14.71 -22.98
C LEU A 486 3.48 -14.14 -21.77
N PHE A 487 3.92 -12.98 -21.31
CA PHE A 487 3.30 -12.22 -20.21
C PHE A 487 2.68 -10.94 -20.76
N ASP A 488 1.50 -10.58 -20.29
CA ASP A 488 0.91 -9.26 -20.57
C ASP A 488 1.21 -8.30 -19.41
N LYS A 489 2.01 -7.28 -19.71
CA LYS A 489 2.43 -6.22 -18.77
C LYS A 489 1.80 -4.86 -19.12
N THR A 490 0.71 -4.84 -19.87
CA THR A 490 0.02 -3.62 -20.32
C THR A 490 -0.39 -2.71 -19.15
N PHE A 491 -0.61 -3.27 -17.96
CA PHE A 491 -0.94 -2.52 -16.75
C PHE A 491 0.19 -1.61 -16.24
N MET A 492 1.45 -1.86 -16.62
CA MET A 492 2.60 -1.02 -16.25
C MET A 492 2.41 0.41 -16.77
N GLY A 493 2.75 1.41 -15.94
CA GLY A 493 2.72 2.81 -16.34
C GLY A 493 3.72 3.11 -17.46
N LYS A 494 3.25 3.74 -18.53
CA LYS A 494 4.08 4.17 -19.67
C LYS A 494 3.93 5.69 -19.86
N LEU A 495 5.04 6.41 -19.78
CA LEU A 495 5.07 7.86 -19.91
C LEU A 495 5.98 8.25 -21.04
N LEU A 496 5.50 9.14 -21.91
CA LEU A 496 6.29 9.73 -22.99
C LEU A 496 6.78 11.11 -22.54
N VAL A 497 8.11 11.28 -22.50
CA VAL A 497 8.75 12.56 -22.17
C VAL A 497 9.36 13.14 -23.42
N GLN A 498 8.96 14.38 -23.75
CA GLN A 498 9.37 15.05 -24.99
C GLN A 498 9.74 16.51 -24.74
N GLY A 499 10.67 17.04 -25.55
CA GLY A 499 11.04 18.43 -25.55
C GLY A 499 12.56 18.64 -25.60
N ARG A 500 12.98 19.84 -26.03
CA ARG A 500 14.41 20.16 -26.14
C ARG A 500 15.17 20.06 -24.82
N ASP A 501 14.50 20.18 -23.68
CA ASP A 501 15.10 20.10 -22.36
C ASP A 501 14.84 18.74 -21.65
N ALA A 502 14.22 17.77 -22.35
CA ALA A 502 13.84 16.47 -21.79
C ALA A 502 15.06 15.72 -21.19
N GLU A 503 16.18 15.68 -21.91
CA GLU A 503 17.42 15.05 -21.41
C GLU A 503 17.92 15.71 -20.11
N ARG A 504 17.89 17.04 -20.02
CA ARG A 504 18.36 17.79 -18.86
C ARG A 504 17.46 17.54 -17.64
N VAL A 505 16.13 17.61 -17.83
CA VAL A 505 15.16 17.37 -16.76
C VAL A 505 15.25 15.92 -16.27
N LEU A 506 15.28 14.95 -17.18
CA LEU A 506 15.44 13.52 -16.84
C LEU A 506 16.77 13.25 -16.11
N ASN A 507 17.88 13.88 -16.52
CA ASN A 507 19.16 13.75 -15.82
C ASN A 507 19.12 14.36 -14.42
N ARG A 508 18.33 15.41 -14.18
CA ARG A 508 18.16 16.03 -12.86
C ARG A 508 17.47 15.09 -11.88
N VAL A 509 16.45 14.35 -12.33
CA VAL A 509 15.64 13.49 -11.46
C VAL A 509 16.16 12.05 -11.38
N SER A 510 16.94 11.58 -12.34
CA SER A 510 17.41 10.19 -12.43
C SER A 510 18.76 9.98 -11.76
N ALA A 511 18.89 8.93 -10.96
CA ALA A 511 20.16 8.54 -10.35
C ALA A 511 21.19 8.00 -11.37
N ASN A 512 20.72 7.43 -12.50
CA ASN A 512 21.54 7.02 -13.62
C ASN A 512 21.61 8.11 -14.70
N SER A 513 22.61 8.05 -15.58
CA SER A 513 22.69 8.95 -16.74
C SER A 513 21.67 8.55 -17.81
N VAL A 514 20.89 9.52 -18.29
CA VAL A 514 19.98 9.35 -19.43
C VAL A 514 20.57 9.84 -20.75
N SER A 515 21.81 10.39 -20.73
CA SER A 515 22.58 10.78 -21.91
C SER A 515 23.13 9.52 -22.60
N ILE A 516 22.26 8.74 -23.17
CA ILE A 516 22.52 7.47 -23.85
C ILE A 516 22.22 7.58 -25.36
N PRO A 517 22.79 6.73 -26.20
CA PRO A 517 22.44 6.69 -27.64
C PRO A 517 20.95 6.43 -27.86
N ILE A 518 20.41 6.93 -28.96
CA ILE A 518 19.04 6.59 -29.41
C ILE A 518 18.96 5.07 -29.59
N GLY A 519 17.83 4.48 -29.20
CA GLY A 519 17.63 3.04 -29.20
C GLY A 519 18.22 2.31 -28.00
N ARG A 520 18.74 3.02 -26.97
CA ARG A 520 19.21 2.40 -25.74
C ARG A 520 18.21 2.58 -24.62
N ASN A 521 18.20 1.60 -23.69
CA ASN A 521 17.38 1.57 -22.48
C ASN A 521 18.26 1.56 -21.25
N ILE A 522 17.86 2.25 -20.22
CA ILE A 522 18.49 2.21 -18.89
C ILE A 522 17.46 1.88 -17.82
N TYR A 523 17.95 1.34 -16.72
CA TYR A 523 17.24 1.19 -15.46
C TYR A 523 17.76 2.23 -14.48
N THR A 524 16.88 2.91 -13.76
CA THR A 524 17.21 4.00 -12.82
C THR A 524 16.15 4.16 -11.76
N GLN A 525 16.52 4.78 -10.63
CA GLN A 525 15.59 5.26 -9.62
C GLN A 525 15.55 6.79 -9.64
N TRP A 526 14.38 7.33 -9.29
CA TRP A 526 14.22 8.73 -8.91
C TRP A 526 14.19 8.84 -7.40
N LEU A 527 14.84 9.84 -6.88
CA LEU A 527 15.09 9.96 -5.45
C LEU A 527 14.55 11.28 -4.88
N ASN A 528 14.26 11.29 -3.57
CA ASN A 528 14.10 12.52 -2.83
C ASN A 528 15.48 13.09 -2.43
N HIS A 529 15.50 14.26 -1.77
CA HIS A 529 16.73 14.91 -1.34
C HIS A 529 17.50 14.12 -0.27
N GLN A 530 16.85 13.22 0.45
CA GLN A 530 17.46 12.32 1.43
C GLN A 530 18.08 11.06 0.77
N GLY A 531 17.96 10.90 -0.55
CA GLY A 531 18.48 9.76 -1.29
C GLY A 531 17.55 8.52 -1.27
N CYS A 532 16.34 8.64 -0.74
CA CYS A 532 15.38 7.55 -0.72
C CYS A 532 14.61 7.46 -2.06
N ILE A 533 14.22 6.24 -2.44
CA ILE A 533 13.58 5.94 -3.72
C ILE A 533 12.15 6.50 -3.73
N ILE A 534 11.81 7.29 -4.77
CA ILE A 534 10.44 7.75 -5.05
C ILE A 534 9.81 6.94 -6.17
N ALA A 535 10.61 6.61 -7.19
CA ALA A 535 10.16 5.82 -8.32
C ALA A 535 11.27 4.90 -8.83
N ASP A 536 10.87 3.74 -9.31
CA ASP A 536 11.70 2.72 -9.91
C ASP A 536 11.25 2.48 -11.35
N LEU A 537 12.13 2.67 -12.33
CA LEU A 537 11.71 2.76 -13.72
C LEU A 537 12.82 2.42 -14.73
N THR A 538 12.40 2.08 -15.94
CA THR A 538 13.27 2.05 -17.12
C THR A 538 13.00 3.23 -18.04
N ILE A 539 14.04 3.68 -18.75
CA ILE A 539 13.97 4.79 -19.69
C ILE A 539 14.59 4.34 -21.02
N THR A 540 13.81 4.39 -22.10
CA THR A 540 14.28 4.13 -23.45
C THR A 540 14.38 5.44 -24.21
N ARG A 541 15.54 5.77 -24.79
CA ARG A 541 15.68 6.94 -25.65
C ARG A 541 15.19 6.62 -27.07
N LEU A 542 14.06 7.19 -27.49
CA LEU A 542 13.47 6.95 -28.79
C LEU A 542 13.98 7.90 -29.88
N GLY A 543 14.36 9.11 -29.50
CA GLY A 543 14.81 10.17 -30.39
C GLY A 543 15.74 11.16 -29.69
N GLU A 544 16.12 12.23 -30.38
CA GLU A 544 16.99 13.27 -29.82
C GLU A 544 16.36 13.93 -28.59
N GLN A 545 15.04 14.13 -28.62
CA GLN A 545 14.26 14.86 -27.61
C GLN A 545 13.08 14.02 -27.09
N GLU A 546 13.18 12.69 -27.18
CA GLU A 546 12.05 11.79 -26.92
C GLU A 546 12.48 10.55 -26.13
N TYR A 547 11.77 10.28 -25.03
CA TYR A 547 12.06 9.19 -24.08
C TYR A 547 10.77 8.50 -23.67
N LEU A 548 10.77 7.16 -23.70
CA LEU A 548 9.71 6.32 -23.15
C LEU A 548 10.14 5.81 -21.78
N LEU A 549 9.34 6.11 -20.76
CA LEU A 549 9.53 5.65 -19.39
C LEU A 549 8.53 4.56 -19.10
N VAL A 550 8.97 3.49 -18.39
CA VAL A 550 8.10 2.42 -17.92
C VAL A 550 8.33 2.22 -16.43
N THR A 551 7.24 2.21 -15.66
CA THR A 551 7.25 2.13 -14.20
C THR A 551 6.11 1.25 -13.69
N GLY A 552 6.11 0.92 -12.39
CA GLY A 552 5.01 0.19 -11.75
C GLY A 552 3.67 0.93 -11.88
N ASP A 553 2.58 0.17 -11.89
CA ASP A 553 1.21 0.70 -12.04
C ASP A 553 0.84 1.72 -10.95
N ILE A 554 1.26 1.52 -9.69
CA ILE A 554 1.02 2.46 -8.59
C ILE A 554 1.92 3.71 -8.65
N LEU A 555 3.00 3.69 -9.44
CA LEU A 555 3.96 4.78 -9.55
C LEU A 555 3.62 5.80 -10.65
N GLN A 556 2.64 5.52 -11.50
CA GLN A 556 2.26 6.35 -12.63
C GLN A 556 2.01 7.81 -12.24
N ARG A 557 1.21 8.06 -11.19
CA ARG A 557 0.84 9.42 -10.75
C ARG A 557 2.00 10.15 -10.05
N VAL A 558 2.74 9.45 -9.20
CA VAL A 558 3.89 10.06 -8.51
C VAL A 558 4.99 10.40 -9.51
N THR A 559 5.26 9.53 -10.50
CA THR A 559 6.25 9.78 -11.55
C THR A 559 5.89 11.03 -12.37
N THR A 560 4.62 11.14 -12.79
CA THR A 560 4.13 12.32 -13.53
C THR A 560 4.25 13.60 -12.71
N SER A 561 3.82 13.59 -11.44
CA SER A 561 3.88 14.76 -10.57
C SER A 561 5.32 15.15 -10.21
N TRP A 562 6.21 14.16 -10.00
CA TRP A 562 7.62 14.41 -9.73
C TRP A 562 8.33 15.09 -10.89
N MET A 563 8.09 14.64 -12.14
CA MET A 563 8.58 15.30 -13.35
C MET A 563 8.11 16.76 -13.43
N ARG A 564 6.80 16.99 -13.26
CA ARG A 564 6.22 18.33 -13.31
C ARG A 564 6.87 19.28 -12.28
N ARG A 565 7.01 18.83 -11.04
CA ARG A 565 7.60 19.63 -9.95
C ARG A 565 9.07 19.95 -10.15
N ASN A 566 9.77 19.09 -10.87
CA ASN A 566 11.21 19.25 -11.13
C ASN A 566 11.53 19.78 -12.53
N THR A 567 10.52 20.18 -13.30
CA THR A 567 10.70 20.99 -14.53
C THR A 567 10.71 22.45 -14.15
N LEU A 568 11.85 23.12 -14.39
CA LEU A 568 12.04 24.51 -14.00
C LEU A 568 11.31 25.48 -14.95
N PRO A 569 10.97 26.70 -14.48
CA PRO A 569 10.39 27.72 -15.35
C PRO A 569 11.25 27.99 -16.60
N GLY A 570 10.65 27.96 -17.78
CA GLY A 570 11.32 28.17 -19.06
C GLY A 570 11.87 26.90 -19.71
N GLU A 571 11.94 25.76 -19.01
CA GLU A 571 12.29 24.47 -19.62
C GLU A 571 11.15 23.95 -20.49
N GLN A 572 11.48 23.50 -21.69
CA GLN A 572 10.55 22.85 -22.61
C GLN A 572 10.68 21.34 -22.48
N CYS A 573 9.90 20.79 -21.54
CA CYS A 573 9.78 19.36 -21.27
C CYS A 573 8.33 19.03 -20.93
N THR A 574 7.74 18.14 -21.70
CA THR A 574 6.36 17.65 -21.48
C THR A 574 6.39 16.18 -21.10
N VAL A 575 5.46 15.76 -20.24
CA VAL A 575 5.23 14.38 -19.91
C VAL A 575 3.78 14.02 -20.20
N ALA A 576 3.59 12.97 -20.99
CA ALA A 576 2.27 12.45 -21.34
C ALA A 576 2.12 11.00 -20.86
N ASP A 577 1.00 10.68 -20.22
CA ASP A 577 0.62 9.32 -19.93
C ASP A 577 0.15 8.63 -21.22
N VAL A 578 0.93 7.64 -21.66
CA VAL A 578 0.66 6.81 -22.84
C VAL A 578 0.40 5.35 -22.45
N THR A 579 0.01 5.10 -21.21
CA THR A 579 -0.23 3.74 -20.68
C THR A 579 -1.21 2.97 -21.55
N SER A 580 -2.30 3.59 -21.97
CA SER A 580 -3.32 2.96 -22.81
C SER A 580 -3.02 2.99 -24.30
N ALA A 581 -1.96 3.68 -24.75
CA ALA A 581 -1.57 3.74 -26.15
C ALA A 581 -0.87 2.46 -26.63
N TYR A 582 -0.34 1.66 -25.72
CA TYR A 582 0.41 0.45 -26.04
C TYR A 582 -0.08 -0.76 -25.25
N THR A 583 -0.34 -1.86 -25.93
CA THR A 583 -0.28 -3.20 -25.33
C THR A 583 1.18 -3.56 -25.14
N LEU A 584 1.55 -3.94 -23.93
CA LEU A 584 2.91 -4.35 -23.57
C LEU A 584 2.96 -5.85 -23.35
N LEU A 585 3.45 -6.59 -24.34
CA LEU A 585 3.70 -8.02 -24.23
C LEU A 585 5.18 -8.28 -23.91
N SER A 586 5.44 -9.16 -22.97
CA SER A 586 6.80 -9.56 -22.60
C SER A 586 7.01 -11.03 -22.97
N LEU A 587 7.87 -11.27 -23.94
CA LEU A 587 8.23 -12.60 -24.44
C LEU A 587 9.56 -13.00 -23.80
N GLN A 588 9.57 -14.02 -22.96
CA GLN A 588 10.70 -14.38 -22.11
C GLN A 588 11.04 -15.87 -22.24
N GLY A 589 12.33 -16.18 -22.22
CA GLY A 589 12.86 -17.53 -22.25
C GLY A 589 13.91 -17.73 -23.35
N PRO A 590 14.71 -18.80 -23.27
CA PRO A 590 15.89 -19.01 -24.14
C PRO A 590 15.58 -19.09 -25.64
N ARG A 591 14.35 -19.48 -26.01
CA ARG A 591 13.92 -19.55 -27.41
C ARG A 591 13.18 -18.30 -27.91
N SER A 592 13.09 -17.25 -27.12
CA SER A 592 12.36 -16.02 -27.46
C SER A 592 12.94 -15.31 -28.70
N ARG A 593 14.27 -15.32 -28.88
CA ARG A 593 14.94 -14.74 -30.05
C ARG A 593 14.60 -15.52 -31.30
N GLU A 594 14.75 -16.85 -31.27
CA GLU A 594 14.43 -17.74 -32.40
C GLU A 594 13.01 -17.48 -32.92
N LEU A 595 12.07 -17.44 -31.99
CA LEU A 595 10.66 -17.18 -32.30
C LEU A 595 10.46 -15.81 -32.95
N LEU A 596 10.98 -14.74 -32.33
CA LEU A 596 10.82 -13.39 -32.87
C LEU A 596 11.52 -13.18 -34.20
N GLN A 597 12.71 -13.73 -34.41
CA GLN A 597 13.39 -13.64 -35.71
C GLN A 597 12.59 -14.33 -36.84
N ALA A 598 11.98 -15.46 -36.53
CA ALA A 598 11.14 -16.15 -37.50
C ALA A 598 9.86 -15.41 -37.85
N ILE A 599 9.22 -14.76 -36.86
CA ILE A 599 7.97 -13.99 -37.06
C ILE A 599 8.26 -12.68 -37.79
N THR A 600 9.31 -11.96 -37.39
CA THR A 600 9.59 -10.61 -37.88
C THR A 600 10.47 -10.58 -39.12
N GLY A 601 11.18 -11.63 -39.40
CA GLY A 601 12.23 -11.65 -40.44
C GLY A 601 13.44 -10.75 -40.11
N SER A 602 13.51 -10.18 -38.92
CA SER A 602 14.54 -9.23 -38.48
C SER A 602 15.69 -9.96 -37.81
N ASP A 603 16.91 -9.48 -38.00
CA ASP A 603 18.07 -9.95 -37.25
C ASP A 603 18.06 -9.39 -35.83
N LEU A 604 17.74 -10.23 -34.84
CA LEU A 604 17.74 -9.94 -33.44
C LEU A 604 18.94 -10.54 -32.67
N SER A 605 20.05 -10.82 -33.41
CA SER A 605 21.29 -11.28 -32.82
C SER A 605 21.78 -10.31 -31.73
N THR A 606 22.63 -10.79 -30.82
CA THR A 606 23.21 -9.99 -29.74
C THR A 606 24.05 -8.81 -30.28
N GLU A 607 24.60 -8.93 -31.46
CA GLU A 607 25.36 -7.90 -32.16
C GLU A 607 24.46 -6.76 -32.64
N ARG A 608 23.28 -7.07 -33.14
CA ARG A 608 22.29 -6.07 -33.65
C ARG A 608 21.45 -5.48 -32.56
N VAL A 609 20.95 -6.31 -31.62
CA VAL A 609 20.10 -5.91 -30.52
C VAL A 609 20.72 -6.41 -29.21
N PRO A 610 21.80 -5.77 -28.72
CA PRO A 610 22.41 -6.14 -27.45
C PRO A 610 21.47 -5.91 -26.27
N PHE A 611 21.76 -6.50 -25.12
CA PHE A 611 20.98 -6.27 -23.91
C PHE A 611 20.82 -4.78 -23.62
N ARG A 612 19.58 -4.36 -23.29
CA ARG A 612 19.17 -2.95 -23.15
C ARG A 612 19.25 -2.14 -24.46
N ALA A 613 19.10 -2.76 -25.60
CA ALA A 613 18.85 -2.07 -26.86
C ALA A 613 17.38 -2.19 -27.24
N SER A 614 16.95 -1.27 -28.09
CA SER A 614 15.63 -1.29 -28.70
C SER A 614 15.74 -1.11 -30.22
N CYS A 615 14.78 -1.65 -30.94
CA CYS A 615 14.62 -1.46 -32.38
C CYS A 615 13.12 -1.53 -32.73
N GLU A 616 12.77 -1.07 -33.93
CA GLU A 616 11.44 -1.27 -34.51
C GLU A 616 11.44 -2.57 -35.31
N VAL A 617 10.38 -3.36 -35.15
CA VAL A 617 10.13 -4.59 -35.91
C VAL A 617 8.69 -4.62 -36.42
N GLU A 618 8.43 -5.42 -37.43
CA GLU A 618 7.09 -5.66 -37.94
C GLU A 618 6.54 -7.00 -37.43
N ILE A 619 5.35 -6.96 -36.80
CA ILE A 619 4.63 -8.15 -36.34
C ILE A 619 3.22 -8.09 -36.92
N GLY A 620 2.90 -8.94 -37.86
CA GLY A 620 1.67 -8.81 -38.64
C GLY A 620 1.62 -7.48 -39.38
N PHE A 621 0.61 -6.68 -39.10
CA PHE A 621 0.46 -5.33 -39.67
C PHE A 621 1.01 -4.21 -38.79
N ALA A 622 1.55 -4.55 -37.63
CA ALA A 622 2.00 -3.58 -36.63
C ALA A 622 3.49 -3.29 -36.75
N ARG A 623 3.85 -2.00 -36.66
CA ARG A 623 5.19 -1.59 -36.29
C ARG A 623 5.28 -1.57 -34.76
N VAL A 624 6.17 -2.36 -34.22
CA VAL A 624 6.30 -2.64 -32.79
C VAL A 624 7.67 -2.16 -32.31
N LEU A 625 7.69 -1.33 -31.28
CA LEU A 625 8.93 -1.05 -30.58
C LEU A 625 9.30 -2.29 -29.75
N LEU A 626 10.40 -2.91 -30.07
CA LEU A 626 10.98 -4.03 -29.35
C LEU A 626 12.11 -3.52 -28.46
N VAL A 627 12.07 -3.90 -27.18
CA VAL A 627 13.14 -3.57 -26.20
C VAL A 627 13.67 -4.86 -25.60
N ARG A 628 14.98 -5.13 -25.73
CA ARG A 628 15.62 -6.31 -25.14
C ARG A 628 15.88 -6.09 -23.66
N VAL A 629 14.94 -6.48 -22.82
CA VAL A 629 14.99 -6.41 -21.36
C VAL A 629 14.30 -7.62 -20.74
N THR A 630 14.54 -7.86 -19.47
CA THR A 630 13.92 -8.94 -18.72
C THR A 630 13.59 -8.52 -17.30
N TYR A 631 12.49 -9.05 -16.77
CA TYR A 631 12.13 -9.03 -15.36
C TYR A 631 12.02 -10.44 -14.76
N MET A 632 12.33 -11.49 -15.56
CA MET A 632 12.28 -12.90 -15.18
C MET A 632 13.67 -13.54 -15.05
N GLY A 633 14.71 -12.84 -15.54
CA GLY A 633 16.10 -13.33 -15.48
C GLY A 633 16.48 -14.29 -16.60
N GLU A 634 15.70 -14.30 -17.69
CA GLU A 634 16.00 -15.03 -18.93
C GLU A 634 16.23 -14.06 -20.10
N LEU A 635 16.72 -14.58 -21.23
CA LEU A 635 16.67 -13.86 -22.50
C LEU A 635 15.22 -13.43 -22.77
N GLY A 636 15.01 -12.15 -23.08
CA GLY A 636 13.66 -11.69 -23.27
C GLY A 636 13.53 -10.33 -23.93
N TYR A 637 12.33 -10.08 -24.39
CA TYR A 637 11.95 -8.88 -25.13
C TYR A 637 10.61 -8.35 -24.65
N GLU A 638 10.50 -7.04 -24.55
CA GLU A 638 9.25 -6.31 -24.38
C GLU A 638 8.82 -5.73 -25.72
N LEU A 639 7.56 -5.96 -26.07
CA LEU A 639 6.94 -5.58 -27.33
C LEU A 639 5.88 -4.52 -27.03
N TYR A 640 6.15 -3.28 -27.41
CA TYR A 640 5.23 -2.14 -27.29
C TYR A 640 4.43 -2.04 -28.59
N ILE A 641 3.23 -2.61 -28.57
CA ILE A 641 2.33 -2.72 -29.73
C ILE A 641 1.31 -1.59 -29.61
N PRO A 642 1.14 -0.72 -30.62
CA PRO A 642 0.04 0.24 -30.61
C PRO A 642 -1.29 -0.48 -30.40
N THR A 643 -2.11 0.01 -29.48
CA THR A 643 -3.25 -0.74 -28.93
C THR A 643 -4.24 -1.22 -29.99
N GLU A 644 -4.45 -0.45 -31.08
CA GLU A 644 -5.31 -0.82 -32.20
C GLU A 644 -4.83 -2.05 -32.97
N TYR A 645 -3.54 -2.40 -32.90
CA TYR A 645 -2.96 -3.60 -33.55
C TYR A 645 -2.82 -4.81 -32.60
N SER A 646 -3.28 -4.70 -31.35
CA SER A 646 -3.06 -5.73 -30.33
C SER A 646 -3.49 -7.13 -30.76
N HIS A 647 -4.68 -7.23 -31.39
CA HIS A 647 -5.24 -8.51 -31.83
C HIS A 647 -4.43 -9.11 -32.98
N THR A 648 -4.14 -8.33 -34.01
CA THR A 648 -3.43 -8.84 -35.20
C THR A 648 -1.98 -9.21 -34.88
N ALA A 649 -1.30 -8.42 -34.07
CA ALA A 649 0.06 -8.73 -33.62
C ALA A 649 0.09 -9.97 -32.71
N TYR A 650 -0.87 -10.09 -31.81
CA TYR A 650 -0.99 -11.26 -30.95
C TYR A 650 -1.29 -12.55 -31.75
N ASP A 651 -2.23 -12.49 -32.70
CA ASP A 651 -2.56 -13.63 -33.54
C ASP A 651 -1.34 -14.06 -34.38
N ALA A 652 -0.54 -13.12 -34.93
CA ALA A 652 0.70 -13.42 -35.64
C ALA A 652 1.77 -14.07 -34.70
N LEU A 653 1.85 -13.64 -33.44
CA LEU A 653 2.72 -14.29 -32.45
C LEU A 653 2.28 -15.74 -32.19
N VAL A 654 1.00 -15.97 -32.01
CA VAL A 654 0.45 -17.33 -31.75
C VAL A 654 0.64 -18.24 -32.96
N GLU A 655 0.34 -17.77 -34.17
CA GLU A 655 0.59 -18.53 -35.41
C GLU A 655 2.07 -18.88 -35.59
N GLY A 656 2.98 -17.94 -35.26
CA GLY A 656 4.41 -18.18 -35.27
C GLY A 656 4.84 -19.25 -34.26
N ILE A 657 4.28 -19.24 -33.05
CA ILE A 657 4.52 -20.27 -32.02
C ILE A 657 4.10 -21.65 -32.54
N GLU A 658 2.91 -21.73 -33.12
CA GLU A 658 2.36 -23.00 -33.64
C GLU A 658 3.14 -23.51 -34.82
N SER A 659 3.46 -22.68 -35.81
CA SER A 659 4.15 -23.04 -37.05
C SER A 659 5.59 -23.52 -36.81
N LEU A 660 6.27 -22.96 -35.81
CA LEU A 660 7.64 -23.36 -35.44
C LEU A 660 7.67 -24.52 -34.45
N GLY A 661 6.53 -25.00 -33.97
CA GLY A 661 6.45 -26.02 -32.96
C GLY A 661 7.19 -25.66 -31.65
N VAL A 662 7.27 -24.36 -31.35
CA VAL A 662 7.87 -23.89 -30.10
C VAL A 662 6.93 -24.16 -28.94
N LYS A 663 7.40 -24.85 -27.91
CA LYS A 663 6.65 -25.05 -26.69
C LYS A 663 6.58 -23.70 -25.94
N ALA A 664 5.57 -22.90 -26.24
CA ALA A 664 5.32 -21.62 -25.56
C ALA A 664 4.05 -21.70 -24.72
N VAL A 665 4.01 -20.93 -23.62
CA VAL A 665 2.88 -20.81 -22.73
C VAL A 665 2.52 -19.35 -22.50
N HIS A 666 1.25 -19.10 -22.20
CA HIS A 666 0.85 -17.85 -21.57
C HIS A 666 1.14 -17.96 -20.07
N ALA A 667 1.62 -16.89 -19.47
CA ALA A 667 1.99 -16.91 -18.06
C ALA A 667 1.45 -15.69 -17.32
N GLY A 668 1.05 -15.90 -16.08
CA GLY A 668 0.46 -14.89 -15.22
C GLY A 668 1.38 -14.34 -14.15
N LEU A 669 0.83 -13.48 -13.31
CA LEU A 669 1.57 -12.78 -12.24
C LEU A 669 2.21 -13.74 -11.23
N MET A 670 1.61 -14.92 -10.97
CA MET A 670 2.18 -15.85 -9.99
C MET A 670 3.50 -16.45 -10.46
N ALA A 671 3.62 -16.76 -11.76
CA ALA A 671 4.88 -17.21 -12.34
C ALA A 671 5.91 -16.07 -12.38
N LEU A 672 5.48 -14.86 -12.77
CA LEU A 672 6.31 -13.66 -12.77
C LEU A 672 6.92 -13.41 -11.38
N GLU A 673 6.12 -13.48 -10.32
CA GLU A 673 6.56 -13.26 -8.94
C GLU A 673 7.62 -14.29 -8.50
N SER A 674 7.39 -15.56 -8.79
CA SER A 674 8.35 -16.62 -8.53
C SER A 674 9.69 -16.42 -9.29
N LEU A 675 9.60 -16.09 -10.58
CA LEU A 675 10.78 -15.89 -11.45
C LEU A 675 11.62 -14.68 -11.02
N ARG A 676 10.97 -13.52 -10.74
CA ARG A 676 11.69 -12.30 -10.35
C ARG A 676 12.37 -12.44 -8.99
N LEU A 677 11.71 -13.15 -8.03
CA LEU A 677 12.27 -13.38 -6.70
C LEU A 677 13.49 -14.32 -6.75
N GLU A 678 13.49 -15.37 -7.57
CA GLU A 678 14.69 -16.20 -7.78
C GLU A 678 15.88 -15.40 -8.31
N LYS A 679 15.61 -14.45 -9.21
CA LYS A 679 16.62 -13.54 -9.77
C LYS A 679 16.96 -12.36 -8.84
N GLY A 680 16.25 -12.22 -7.74
CA GLY A 680 16.41 -11.11 -6.80
C GLY A 680 16.09 -9.75 -7.41
N TYR A 681 15.20 -9.67 -8.40
CA TYR A 681 14.71 -8.41 -8.95
C TYR A 681 13.70 -7.77 -8.00
N ARG A 682 13.79 -6.44 -7.89
CA ARG A 682 13.01 -5.63 -6.94
C ARG A 682 11.67 -5.24 -7.52
N ASP A 683 10.71 -5.07 -6.61
CA ASP A 683 9.38 -4.54 -6.91
C ASP A 683 9.06 -3.43 -5.90
N PHE A 684 8.84 -2.22 -6.39
CA PHE A 684 8.55 -1.07 -5.55
C PHE A 684 7.17 -1.19 -4.89
N ALA A 685 7.08 -0.83 -3.61
CA ALA A 685 5.94 -1.03 -2.71
C ALA A 685 5.69 -2.49 -2.30
N VAL A 686 6.60 -3.40 -2.65
CA VAL A 686 6.57 -4.81 -2.24
C VAL A 686 7.83 -5.14 -1.41
N ASP A 687 9.01 -5.08 -2.01
CA ASP A 687 10.27 -5.38 -1.32
C ASP A 687 11.24 -4.19 -1.21
N ILE A 688 10.98 -3.11 -1.92
CA ILE A 688 11.61 -1.81 -1.72
C ILE A 688 10.53 -0.72 -1.62
N ASP A 689 10.81 0.35 -0.88
CA ASP A 689 9.86 1.42 -0.60
C ASP A 689 10.54 2.80 -0.50
N ASN A 690 9.78 3.83 -0.13
CA ASN A 690 10.25 5.21 -0.03
C ASN A 690 11.10 5.51 1.21
N THR A 691 11.49 4.50 2.00
CA THR A 691 12.48 4.61 3.07
C THR A 691 13.83 3.99 2.71
N ASP A 692 13.92 3.34 1.55
CA ASP A 692 15.14 2.69 1.09
C ASP A 692 15.94 3.61 0.15
N THR A 693 17.25 3.57 0.28
CA THR A 693 18.17 4.12 -0.74
C THR A 693 18.48 3.04 -1.78
N PRO A 694 18.87 3.41 -3.00
CA PRO A 694 19.35 2.43 -3.99
C PRO A 694 20.52 1.57 -3.49
N LEU A 695 21.37 2.11 -2.61
CA LEU A 695 22.50 1.38 -2.04
C LEU A 695 22.03 0.28 -1.09
N GLU A 696 21.07 0.57 -0.21
CA GLU A 696 20.43 -0.39 0.70
C GLU A 696 19.63 -1.45 -0.07
N ALA A 697 18.92 -1.04 -1.11
CA ALA A 697 18.18 -1.91 -2.01
C ALA A 697 19.08 -2.83 -2.87
N GLY A 698 20.42 -2.64 -2.84
CA GLY A 698 21.35 -3.38 -3.69
C GLY A 698 21.30 -2.97 -5.16
N LEU A 699 20.82 -1.76 -5.46
CA LEU A 699 20.70 -1.16 -6.79
C LEU A 699 21.80 -0.12 -7.08
N GLY A 700 22.86 -0.10 -6.29
CA GLY A 700 23.97 0.84 -6.49
C GLY A 700 24.65 0.76 -7.87
N PHE A 701 24.49 -0.34 -8.62
CA PHE A 701 25.02 -0.53 -9.97
C PHE A 701 24.30 0.33 -11.05
N VAL A 702 23.15 0.88 -10.73
CA VAL A 702 22.39 1.80 -11.60
C VAL A 702 22.37 3.24 -11.08
N VAL A 703 23.27 3.56 -10.18
CA VAL A 703 23.52 4.93 -9.67
C VAL A 703 24.83 5.43 -10.22
N ASP A 704 24.79 6.48 -11.03
CA ASP A 704 26.00 7.14 -11.53
C ASP A 704 26.40 8.32 -10.64
N LEU A 705 27.21 8.04 -9.62
CA LEU A 705 27.73 9.06 -8.71
C LEU A 705 28.75 10.01 -9.36
N ASN A 706 29.22 9.72 -10.60
CA ASN A 706 30.10 10.60 -11.34
C ASN A 706 29.37 11.73 -12.04
N LYS A 707 28.03 11.65 -12.17
CA LYS A 707 27.23 12.78 -12.64
C LYS A 707 27.49 13.99 -11.77
N GLU A 708 27.54 15.18 -12.37
CA GLU A 708 27.75 16.44 -11.66
C GLU A 708 26.67 16.64 -10.58
N SER A 709 25.41 16.42 -10.94
CA SER A 709 24.28 16.56 -10.01
C SER A 709 23.08 15.70 -10.39
N PHE A 710 22.33 15.26 -9.39
CA PHE A 710 20.95 14.76 -9.48
C PHE A 710 20.32 14.81 -8.09
N ILE A 711 19.00 14.80 -8.02
CA ILE A 711 18.29 14.85 -6.73
C ILE A 711 18.67 13.62 -5.90
N GLY A 712 19.12 13.84 -4.65
CA GLY A 712 19.55 12.81 -3.70
C GLY A 712 20.99 12.37 -3.82
N ARG A 713 21.79 12.92 -4.77
CA ARG A 713 23.19 12.53 -4.97
C ARG A 713 24.05 12.69 -3.72
N ASP A 714 23.97 13.86 -3.08
CA ASP A 714 24.84 14.17 -1.94
C ASP A 714 24.57 13.24 -0.75
N ALA A 715 23.31 12.89 -0.53
CA ALA A 715 22.93 11.90 0.47
C ALA A 715 23.54 10.52 0.19
N LEU A 716 23.50 10.06 -1.08
CA LEU A 716 24.11 8.77 -1.47
C LEU A 716 25.64 8.80 -1.38
N VAL A 717 26.28 9.92 -1.73
CA VAL A 717 27.74 10.09 -1.55
C VAL A 717 28.12 10.01 -0.07
N ALA A 718 27.38 10.71 0.80
CA ALA A 718 27.59 10.66 2.24
C ALA A 718 27.35 9.23 2.80
N GLN A 719 26.31 8.55 2.36
CA GLN A 719 26.03 7.17 2.77
C GLN A 719 27.14 6.21 2.33
N LYS A 720 27.59 6.31 1.07
CA LYS A 720 28.69 5.48 0.55
C LYS A 720 30.01 5.68 1.29
N ALA A 721 30.28 6.90 1.75
CA ALA A 721 31.50 7.23 2.52
C ALA A 721 31.51 6.58 3.91
N GLN A 722 30.36 6.16 4.45
CA GLN A 722 30.27 5.47 5.75
C GLN A 722 30.76 3.99 5.69
N GLY A 723 31.00 3.44 4.50
CA GLY A 723 31.51 2.08 4.31
C GLY A 723 30.40 1.03 4.21
N ALA A 724 30.54 -0.08 4.95
CA ALA A 724 29.57 -1.17 4.89
C ALA A 724 28.22 -0.73 5.45
N LEU A 725 27.16 -0.93 4.67
CA LEU A 725 25.82 -0.51 5.04
C LEU A 725 25.27 -1.37 6.18
N ARG A 726 24.70 -0.71 7.17
CA ARG A 726 24.05 -1.35 8.30
C ARG A 726 22.71 -2.01 7.89
N LYS A 727 21.88 -1.30 7.11
CA LYS A 727 20.60 -1.77 6.56
C LYS A 727 20.78 -2.21 5.11
N ARG A 728 20.29 -3.41 4.75
CA ARG A 728 20.31 -3.91 3.36
C ARG A 728 19.17 -4.87 3.07
N LEU A 729 18.73 -4.86 1.81
CA LEU A 729 17.89 -5.89 1.23
C LEU A 729 18.77 -7.10 0.88
N VAL A 730 18.37 -8.28 1.35
CA VAL A 730 19.07 -9.55 1.21
C VAL A 730 18.12 -10.61 0.68
N GLN A 731 18.58 -11.50 -0.19
CA GLN A 731 17.81 -12.63 -0.67
C GLN A 731 18.00 -13.83 0.26
N PHE A 732 16.88 -14.51 0.59
CA PHE A 732 16.85 -15.68 1.46
C PHE A 732 16.21 -16.86 0.74
N LEU A 733 16.75 -18.07 0.97
CA LEU A 733 16.18 -19.34 0.52
C LEU A 733 16.00 -20.24 1.73
N LEU A 734 14.78 -20.71 1.98
CA LEU A 734 14.54 -21.72 3.02
C LEU A 734 15.22 -23.02 2.65
N GLN A 735 15.79 -23.73 3.65
CA GLN A 735 16.34 -25.06 3.46
C GLN A 735 15.24 -26.13 3.43
N ASP A 736 14.13 -25.89 4.11
CA ASP A 736 12.92 -26.73 4.06
C ASP A 736 12.02 -26.29 2.88
N PRO A 737 11.68 -27.18 1.94
CA PRO A 737 10.82 -26.86 0.80
C PRO A 737 9.31 -26.80 1.16
N GLY A 738 8.91 -27.18 2.36
CA GLY A 738 7.50 -27.27 2.75
C GLY A 738 6.85 -25.88 2.96
N PRO A 739 7.37 -25.06 3.87
CA PRO A 739 6.77 -23.78 4.25
C PRO A 739 6.81 -22.71 3.15
N LEU A 740 5.77 -21.88 3.08
CA LEU A 740 5.69 -20.76 2.14
C LEU A 740 5.99 -19.42 2.84
N LEU A 741 6.93 -18.65 2.27
CA LEU A 741 7.15 -17.25 2.61
C LEU A 741 6.17 -16.37 1.84
N ARG A 742 5.64 -15.34 2.50
CA ARG A 742 4.64 -14.42 1.93
C ARG A 742 4.93 -12.94 2.19
N GLY A 743 5.82 -12.67 3.13
CA GLY A 743 6.13 -11.35 3.66
C GLY A 743 5.76 -11.25 5.15
N MET A 744 6.44 -10.34 5.84
CA MET A 744 6.32 -10.07 7.28
C MET A 744 6.89 -11.17 8.19
N GLU A 745 7.49 -12.24 7.66
CA GLU A 745 8.17 -13.24 8.50
C GLU A 745 9.46 -12.66 9.07
N PRO A 746 9.65 -12.69 10.41
CA PRO A 746 10.87 -12.19 11.05
C PRO A 746 12.12 -12.99 10.66
N ILE A 747 13.23 -12.27 10.49
CA ILE A 747 14.55 -12.83 10.22
C ILE A 747 15.38 -12.74 11.49
N LEU A 748 16.04 -13.84 11.84
CA LEU A 748 16.98 -13.91 12.94
C LEU A 748 18.39 -14.14 12.41
N CYS A 749 19.36 -13.44 12.99
CA CYS A 749 20.79 -13.66 12.81
C CYS A 749 21.36 -14.15 14.15
N ASP A 750 21.91 -15.39 14.19
CA ASP A 750 22.41 -16.03 15.39
C ASP A 750 21.40 -16.02 16.58
N GLY A 751 20.11 -16.19 16.24
CA GLY A 751 19.00 -16.23 17.21
C GLY A 751 18.43 -14.87 17.65
N VAL A 752 18.96 -13.75 17.13
CA VAL A 752 18.49 -12.38 17.44
C VAL A 752 17.74 -11.81 16.23
N TYR A 753 16.57 -11.22 16.45
CA TYR A 753 15.81 -10.54 15.39
C TYR A 753 16.63 -9.41 14.79
N CYS A 754 16.74 -9.41 13.45
CA CYS A 754 17.51 -8.42 12.72
C CYS A 754 16.76 -7.81 11.51
N GLY A 755 15.53 -8.24 11.25
CA GLY A 755 14.74 -7.76 10.14
C GLY A 755 13.56 -8.68 9.84
N TYR A 756 13.01 -8.55 8.62
CA TYR A 756 11.87 -9.36 8.18
C TYR A 756 11.85 -9.51 6.65
N ILE A 757 11.15 -10.56 6.18
CA ILE A 757 10.88 -10.80 4.76
C ILE A 757 9.84 -9.79 4.28
N ARG A 758 10.16 -9.02 3.24
CA ARG A 758 9.23 -8.08 2.60
C ARG A 758 8.42 -8.74 1.50
N ALA A 759 9.04 -9.62 0.70
CA ALA A 759 8.38 -10.38 -0.36
C ALA A 759 8.83 -11.83 -0.33
N GLY A 760 7.90 -12.76 -0.56
CA GLY A 760 8.20 -14.19 -0.61
C GLY A 760 7.33 -14.94 -1.59
N ALA A 761 7.91 -15.93 -2.26
CA ALA A 761 7.23 -16.89 -3.13
C ALA A 761 7.95 -18.23 -3.12
N PHE A 762 7.30 -19.26 -3.67
CA PHE A 762 7.99 -20.52 -3.93
C PHE A 762 8.83 -20.41 -5.21
N GLY A 763 10.13 -20.63 -5.12
CA GLY A 763 11.05 -20.68 -6.24
C GLY A 763 11.01 -22.05 -6.91
N HIS A 764 10.34 -22.17 -8.06
CA HIS A 764 10.15 -23.46 -8.71
C HIS A 764 11.44 -24.03 -9.32
N THR A 765 12.43 -23.18 -9.63
CA THR A 765 13.79 -23.64 -10.05
C THR A 765 14.64 -24.00 -8.84
N LEU A 766 14.58 -23.18 -7.78
CA LEU A 766 15.36 -23.37 -6.56
C LEU A 766 14.80 -24.47 -5.64
N GLY A 767 13.54 -24.86 -5.82
CA GLY A 767 12.89 -25.97 -5.13
C GLY A 767 12.42 -25.68 -3.71
N ALA A 768 12.48 -24.41 -3.25
CA ALA A 768 12.02 -23.99 -1.93
C ALA A 768 11.53 -22.53 -1.94
N SER A 769 10.96 -22.06 -0.85
CA SER A 769 10.54 -20.66 -0.72
C SER A 769 11.75 -19.72 -0.74
N VAL A 770 11.68 -18.73 -1.62
CA VAL A 770 12.66 -17.65 -1.76
C VAL A 770 11.99 -16.33 -1.34
N GLY A 771 12.74 -15.49 -0.64
CA GLY A 771 12.25 -14.17 -0.23
C GLY A 771 13.31 -13.08 -0.35
N LEU A 772 12.85 -11.84 -0.49
CA LEU A 772 13.65 -10.64 -0.30
C LEU A 772 13.30 -10.04 1.06
N GLY A 773 14.28 -9.91 1.94
CA GLY A 773 14.10 -9.39 3.29
C GLY A 773 15.06 -8.26 3.59
N VAL A 774 14.59 -7.28 4.36
CA VAL A 774 15.45 -6.22 4.90
C VAL A 774 16.02 -6.67 6.23
N ILE A 775 17.34 -6.49 6.40
CA ILE A 775 18.02 -6.71 7.68
C ILE A 775 18.81 -5.47 8.08
N ASP A 776 18.96 -5.26 9.39
CA ASP A 776 19.79 -4.22 10.01
C ASP A 776 20.78 -4.88 10.98
N LEU A 777 22.07 -4.70 10.73
CA LEU A 777 23.15 -5.25 11.56
C LEU A 777 24.21 -4.18 11.82
N GLU A 778 24.53 -3.93 13.08
CA GLU A 778 25.52 -2.89 13.48
C GLU A 778 26.90 -3.09 12.86
N ALA A 779 27.30 -4.35 12.64
CA ALA A 779 28.60 -4.67 12.05
C ALA A 779 28.72 -4.30 10.56
N GLY A 780 27.64 -3.85 9.91
CA GLY A 780 27.57 -3.67 8.47
C GLY A 780 27.41 -5.00 7.71
N ILE A 781 26.65 -4.99 6.63
CA ILE A 781 26.26 -6.17 5.88
C ILE A 781 27.15 -6.37 4.68
N THR A 782 27.96 -7.44 4.71
CA THR A 782 28.86 -7.89 3.64
C THR A 782 28.56 -9.34 3.26
N ALA A 783 29.02 -9.77 2.09
CA ALA A 783 28.86 -11.16 1.66
C ALA A 783 29.59 -12.16 2.59
N ASP A 784 30.74 -11.76 3.16
CA ASP A 784 31.49 -12.59 4.10
C ASP A 784 30.74 -12.74 5.42
N LEU A 785 30.17 -11.65 5.94
CA LEU A 785 29.34 -11.69 7.14
C LEU A 785 28.15 -12.62 6.94
N LEU A 786 27.42 -12.51 5.82
CA LEU A 786 26.27 -13.38 5.56
C LEU A 786 26.66 -14.87 5.50
N ARG A 787 27.84 -15.19 4.96
CA ARG A 787 28.34 -16.59 4.90
C ARG A 787 28.79 -17.12 6.27
N SER A 788 29.20 -16.23 7.18
CA SER A 788 29.75 -16.62 8.50
C SER A 788 28.70 -16.74 9.60
N ARG A 789 27.48 -16.24 9.36
CA ARG A 789 26.38 -16.18 10.34
C ARG A 789 25.30 -17.19 10.02
N ARG A 790 24.56 -17.60 11.05
CA ARG A 790 23.38 -18.44 10.91
C ARG A 790 22.13 -17.57 10.78
N PHE A 791 21.38 -17.79 9.71
CA PHE A 791 20.10 -17.13 9.51
C PHE A 791 18.93 -18.09 9.66
N GLU A 792 17.89 -17.62 10.32
CA GLU A 792 16.62 -18.33 10.50
C GLU A 792 15.47 -17.38 10.17
N ILE A 793 14.38 -17.93 9.65
CA ILE A 793 13.15 -17.19 9.39
C ILE A 793 12.04 -17.81 10.25
N GLU A 794 11.31 -16.98 10.99
CA GLU A 794 10.23 -17.43 11.87
C GLU A 794 8.90 -17.44 11.13
N VAL A 795 8.35 -18.64 10.95
CA VAL A 795 7.10 -18.89 10.22
C VAL A 795 6.17 -19.69 11.11
N ASN A 796 5.00 -19.15 11.49
CA ASN A 796 4.00 -19.86 12.31
C ASN A 796 4.59 -20.49 13.57
N ASP A 797 5.35 -19.70 14.36
CA ASP A 797 6.08 -20.08 15.57
C ASP A 797 7.21 -21.12 15.36
N GLN A 798 7.62 -21.37 14.12
CA GLN A 798 8.75 -22.25 13.81
C GLN A 798 9.93 -21.45 13.25
N ARG A 799 11.13 -21.70 13.74
CA ARG A 799 12.37 -21.14 13.22
C ARG A 799 12.98 -22.08 12.20
N LEU A 800 12.98 -21.61 10.95
CA LEU A 800 13.42 -22.37 9.78
C LEU A 800 14.78 -21.86 9.30
N SER A 801 15.74 -22.75 9.11
CA SER A 801 17.05 -22.36 8.58
C SER A 801 16.96 -21.82 7.16
N ALA A 802 17.70 -20.73 6.90
CA ALA A 802 17.72 -20.07 5.61
C ALA A 802 19.15 -19.74 5.15
N THR A 803 19.36 -19.81 3.84
CA THR A 803 20.58 -19.30 3.19
C THR A 803 20.38 -17.85 2.81
N ALA A 804 21.31 -16.97 3.22
CA ALA A 804 21.28 -15.54 2.89
C ALA A 804 22.30 -15.18 1.81
N SER A 805 21.94 -14.32 0.85
CA SER A 805 22.81 -13.90 -0.24
C SER A 805 22.56 -12.45 -0.69
N LEU A 806 23.64 -11.73 -0.99
CA LEU A 806 23.57 -10.42 -1.68
C LEU A 806 23.52 -10.58 -3.21
N ALA A 807 24.03 -11.67 -3.73
CA ALA A 807 23.93 -12.01 -5.15
C ALA A 807 22.65 -12.81 -5.42
N PRO A 808 22.08 -12.71 -6.63
CA PRO A 808 20.96 -13.56 -7.02
C PRO A 808 21.28 -15.04 -6.85
N LEU A 809 20.35 -15.80 -6.29
CA LEU A 809 20.51 -17.26 -6.13
C LEU A 809 20.32 -18.01 -7.44
N TYR A 810 19.53 -17.45 -8.37
CA TYR A 810 19.43 -17.95 -9.74
C TYR A 810 20.30 -17.12 -10.68
N ASP A 811 21.11 -17.75 -11.50
CA ASP A 811 22.00 -17.15 -12.52
C ASP A 811 22.75 -15.91 -11.98
N PRO A 812 23.60 -16.03 -10.94
CA PRO A 812 24.24 -14.90 -10.24
C PRO A 812 25.13 -14.04 -11.17
N ARG A 813 25.61 -14.60 -12.28
CA ARG A 813 26.44 -13.89 -13.27
C ARG A 813 25.63 -13.24 -14.38
N SER A 814 24.31 -13.43 -14.40
CA SER A 814 23.43 -12.90 -15.43
C SER A 814 23.86 -13.36 -16.85
N GLU A 815 24.23 -14.64 -17.00
CA GLU A 815 24.65 -15.22 -18.28
C GLU A 815 23.43 -15.41 -19.20
N ARG A 816 22.31 -15.92 -18.65
CA ARG A 816 21.05 -16.16 -19.38
C ARG A 816 20.47 -14.93 -20.09
N ILE A 817 20.54 -13.79 -19.47
CA ILE A 817 19.98 -12.55 -20.05
C ILE A 817 20.86 -11.98 -21.16
N ARG A 818 22.10 -12.43 -21.30
CA ARG A 818 23.10 -11.98 -22.28
C ARG A 818 23.22 -12.89 -23.50
N GLU A 819 22.64 -14.09 -23.44
CA GLU A 819 22.59 -15.01 -24.58
C GLU A 819 21.84 -14.42 -25.82
#